data_bb461954221f34e063da9993dfeb85a1
#
_entry.id   bb461954221f34e063da9993dfeb85a1
#
_cell.length_a   1.000
_cell.length_b   1.000
_cell.length_c   1.000
_cell.angle_alpha   90.00
_cell.angle_beta   90.00
_cell.angle_gamma   90.00
#
_symmetry.space_group_name_H-M   'P 1'
#
loop_
_entity.id
_entity.type
_entity.pdbx_description
1 polymer ?
#
loop_
_entity_poly.entity_id
_entity_poly.type
_entity_poly.pdbx_seq_one_letter_code
_entity_poly.pdbx_strand_id
1 'polypeptide(L)'
;MLNPNDLDREEFGDRGADNFADDSMIGSAHTGAMATDPAADRYGAGSASGGAGASAGDANVTNMMDDTSTFGFASVTSSVTRETLAGAADTRAPSQATGDVESNHTPDTTSEDSKGNNGASKAGASKKSSRRSGGGASSSMDKKKKDEGAAAAGGPNKRRRRLMIIGAGVLVVAAVLIAIGVTMLSGRDGGGTAAPTMTMMPTLQPTTGAPTPSPTSAPTTVRETILGDMMREVVPNLAPAAFTAGSVQHKAFGWLVDTDPLQLTPDGTPAMDSRILQRYALATLYFAAGGDSWGNKNNWLNGDECGFNGGPGWYGLGCNDVGEVRAVAFDDNNLVGELPPELSILKAVENLVIKNNPDFGGPIPLEVGSMTELRQLALYNNDHTGEIPVTIYDNLIHLVYLNLQDNGLTGELRPEVGQLASLRKLILFNNELEGPVHALHLANLDELEYLGLSGNKFSGPIAHQIGNIPGLEYLYLDNNRITGTLPSKLGLLSSLKSFNLDNNEVFGNIPTEIGNMVDLEYLSFRGNSLSGAIPTEVGTMQSLVTMNLATNFFNGELPEEIGALDNLKHLYLFQNKIEGAIPDLIGTMANLKVLFLSSNKITGFPAEVSGLSDTLTELYLSDNKISGPIPASVCDLSKLEVLFLDSNFLNGEIPDCVGANLGSLRQLYLFGNQLEGYIPQNLQRLKQLTALGLEDNEFVGDVSQGICELTNKNGVLTELWTDCGGAEPSVSCECCSTCCPGPNC
;
A
#
# COMPACT_ATOMS: atom_id res chain seq x y z
N MET A 1 7.69 21.60 -20.65
CA MET A 1 8.31 20.32 -21.06
C MET A 1 8.54 19.55 -19.78
N LEU A 2 7.68 18.59 -19.48
CA LEU A 2 7.86 17.70 -18.34
C LEU A 2 8.92 16.67 -18.73
N ASN A 3 10.01 16.66 -17.98
CA ASN A 3 11.09 15.69 -18.15
C ASN A 3 10.58 14.32 -17.69
N PRO A 4 10.68 13.22 -18.45
CA PRO A 4 10.23 11.90 -18.03
C PRO A 4 10.87 11.41 -16.73
N ASN A 5 12.00 11.99 -16.32
CA ASN A 5 12.71 11.66 -15.07
C ASN A 5 12.23 12.45 -13.84
N ASP A 6 11.37 13.45 -14.02
CA ASP A 6 10.85 14.26 -12.90
C ASP A 6 9.52 13.70 -12.36
N LEU A 7 8.86 12.79 -13.09
CA LEU A 7 7.65 12.11 -12.64
C LEU A 7 7.93 10.95 -11.66
N ASP A 8 9.18 10.48 -11.57
CA ASP A 8 9.57 9.34 -10.73
C ASP A 8 9.93 9.70 -9.27
N ARG A 9 9.94 10.97 -8.88
CA ARG A 9 10.47 11.36 -7.55
C ARG A 9 9.46 11.90 -6.54
N GLU A 10 8.30 12.35 -6.95
CA GLU A 10 7.35 12.97 -6.00
C GLU A 10 6.10 12.15 -5.66
N GLU A 11 5.74 11.12 -6.45
CA GLU A 11 4.50 10.36 -6.18
C GLU A 11 4.66 9.02 -5.46
N PHE A 12 5.87 8.46 -5.30
CA PHE A 12 6.00 7.09 -4.78
C PHE A 12 7.02 6.88 -3.67
N GLY A 13 7.68 7.94 -3.19
CA GLY A 13 8.73 7.84 -2.14
C GLY A 13 8.20 7.67 -0.72
N ASP A 14 6.95 8.04 -0.41
CA ASP A 14 6.57 8.24 1.00
C ASP A 14 5.17 7.73 1.42
N ARG A 15 4.37 7.15 0.54
CA ARG A 15 3.03 6.70 0.94
C ARG A 15 2.93 5.23 1.34
N GLY A 16 3.97 4.45 1.16
CA GLY A 16 3.96 3.02 1.47
C GLY A 16 4.44 2.66 2.88
N ALA A 17 5.30 3.44 3.49
CA ALA A 17 5.87 3.13 4.80
C ALA A 17 5.36 4.05 5.92
N ASP A 18 5.10 5.32 5.64
CA ASP A 18 4.72 6.28 6.68
C ASP A 18 3.20 6.40 6.92
N ASN A 19 2.32 5.95 6.02
CA ASN A 19 0.87 5.97 6.24
C ASN A 19 0.32 4.75 7.00
N PHE A 20 1.15 3.76 7.35
CA PHE A 20 0.72 2.65 8.22
C PHE A 20 1.17 2.80 9.69
N ALA A 21 1.95 3.84 10.02
CA ALA A 21 2.43 4.08 11.38
C ALA A 21 1.57 5.08 12.17
N ASP A 22 0.56 5.70 11.55
CA ASP A 22 -0.29 6.71 12.22
C ASP A 22 -1.76 6.25 12.25
N ASP A 23 -1.98 4.95 12.48
CA ASP A 23 -3.32 4.45 12.76
C ASP A 23 -3.64 4.59 14.27
N SER A 24 -4.15 5.75 14.63
CA SER A 24 -4.97 5.97 15.82
C SER A 24 -6.29 5.15 15.80
N MET A 25 -6.27 3.94 15.21
CA MET A 25 -7.41 3.02 15.12
C MET A 25 -7.54 2.05 16.31
N ILE A 26 -6.77 2.21 17.36
CA ILE A 26 -6.86 1.29 18.52
C ILE A 26 -7.78 1.82 19.62
N GLY A 27 -8.42 2.97 19.42
CA GLY A 27 -9.31 3.59 20.43
C GLY A 27 -10.76 3.11 20.48
N SER A 28 -11.20 2.12 19.70
CA SER A 28 -12.65 1.79 19.69
C SER A 28 -13.02 0.31 19.63
N ALA A 29 -12.17 -0.61 20.04
CA ALA A 29 -12.48 -2.03 19.99
C ALA A 29 -13.16 -2.60 21.26
N HIS A 30 -13.48 -1.80 22.30
CA HIS A 30 -14.09 -2.30 23.53
C HIS A 30 -15.17 -1.39 24.15
N THR A 31 -16.00 -0.71 23.35
CA THR A 31 -17.27 -0.16 23.86
C THR A 31 -18.45 -0.76 23.11
N GLY A 32 -18.61 -2.06 23.25
CA GLY A 32 -19.85 -2.79 22.95
C GLY A 32 -20.64 -3.01 24.21
N ALA A 33 -21.11 -1.98 24.89
CA ALA A 33 -22.07 -2.12 25.96
C ALA A 33 -23.39 -2.60 25.35
N MET A 34 -23.79 -3.83 25.71
CA MET A 34 -25.14 -4.34 25.49
C MET A 34 -26.10 -3.53 26.33
N ALA A 35 -26.83 -2.63 25.73
CA ALA A 35 -28.06 -2.11 26.30
C ALA A 35 -29.15 -3.16 26.15
N THR A 36 -29.49 -3.87 27.20
CA THR A 36 -30.72 -4.64 27.35
C THR A 36 -31.86 -3.70 27.63
N ASP A 37 -32.79 -3.61 26.70
CA ASP A 37 -34.07 -2.94 26.88
C ASP A 37 -35.07 -3.89 27.57
N PRO A 38 -35.75 -3.51 28.65
CA PRO A 38 -36.88 -4.25 29.17
C PRO A 38 -38.21 -3.60 28.78
N ALA A 39 -38.96 -4.34 27.98
CA ALA A 39 -40.42 -4.48 27.94
C ALA A 39 -41.32 -3.33 28.46
N ALA A 40 -42.26 -2.89 27.65
CA ALA A 40 -43.70 -3.11 27.85
C ALA A 40 -44.59 -2.27 26.93
N ASP A 41 -45.32 -3.00 26.16
CA ASP A 41 -46.79 -2.90 25.98
C ASP A 41 -47.50 -1.56 25.73
N ARG A 42 -48.21 -1.57 24.61
CA ARG A 42 -49.61 -1.22 24.37
C ARG A 42 -49.97 0.04 23.57
N TYR A 43 -50.66 -0.29 22.48
CA TYR A 43 -51.81 0.38 21.85
C TYR A 43 -51.67 1.71 21.10
N GLY A 44 -52.04 1.64 19.83
CA GLY A 44 -53.09 2.48 19.35
C GLY A 44 -52.93 2.98 17.93
N ALA A 45 -53.82 2.54 17.10
CA ALA A 45 -54.08 2.91 15.71
C ALA A 45 -54.32 4.38 15.47
N GLY A 46 -54.05 4.84 14.22
CA GLY A 46 -54.65 6.09 13.76
C GLY A 46 -54.01 6.70 12.52
N SER A 47 -54.53 6.33 11.42
CA SER A 47 -54.71 6.93 10.09
C SER A 47 -54.42 8.42 9.84
N ALA A 48 -53.94 8.62 8.62
CA ALA A 48 -54.42 9.57 7.61
C ALA A 48 -53.75 10.95 7.44
N SER A 49 -53.25 11.10 6.23
CA SER A 49 -53.50 12.19 5.27
C SER A 49 -52.83 13.57 5.44
N GLY A 50 -52.13 13.93 4.40
CA GLY A 50 -52.46 15.10 3.62
C GLY A 50 -51.65 16.36 3.82
N GLY A 51 -51.12 16.85 2.74
CA GLY A 51 -51.15 18.27 2.48
C GLY A 51 -49.84 18.98 2.19
N ALA A 52 -49.71 19.28 0.96
CA ALA A 52 -48.86 20.22 0.26
C ALA A 52 -48.64 21.60 0.93
N GLY A 53 -47.57 22.26 0.55
CA GLY A 53 -47.50 23.72 0.68
C GLY A 53 -46.08 24.28 0.52
N ALA A 54 -45.89 24.96 -0.58
CA ALA A 54 -44.73 25.73 -1.02
C ALA A 54 -44.43 26.95 -0.14
N SER A 55 -43.17 27.40 -0.15
CA SER A 55 -42.68 28.72 -0.64
C SER A 55 -41.43 29.18 0.10
N ALA A 56 -40.37 29.39 -0.65
CA ALA A 56 -39.64 30.62 -0.88
C ALA A 56 -39.19 31.46 0.32
N GLY A 57 -37.91 31.78 0.33
CA GLY A 57 -37.40 32.95 1.03
C GLY A 57 -35.88 32.93 1.24
N ASP A 58 -35.24 33.78 0.51
CA ASP A 58 -33.86 34.22 0.44
C ASP A 58 -33.16 34.47 1.79
N ALA A 59 -31.86 34.27 1.85
CA ALA A 59 -30.79 35.25 2.00
C ALA A 59 -29.55 34.75 2.74
N ASN A 60 -28.48 34.72 2.03
CA ASN A 60 -27.12 35.24 2.28
C ASN A 60 -26.39 35.02 3.62
N VAL A 61 -25.15 34.63 3.42
CA VAL A 61 -23.87 35.20 3.86
C VAL A 61 -22.98 34.36 4.82
N THR A 62 -21.84 33.97 4.22
CA THR A 62 -20.45 33.93 4.69
C THR A 62 -19.96 32.79 5.64
N ASN A 63 -19.02 32.09 5.00
CA ASN A 63 -17.63 31.81 5.43
C ASN A 63 -17.28 30.75 6.46
N MET A 64 -16.42 29.97 5.99
CA MET A 64 -15.17 29.39 6.49
C MET A 64 -15.19 27.91 6.87
N MET A 65 -14.49 27.21 6.00
CA MET A 65 -13.49 26.14 6.23
C MET A 65 -13.70 25.19 7.41
N ASP A 66 -13.91 23.93 7.09
CA ASP A 66 -12.97 22.85 7.37
C ASP A 66 -13.45 21.56 6.66
N ASP A 67 -12.60 21.07 5.77
CA ASP A 67 -12.72 19.83 5.05
C ASP A 67 -12.15 18.70 5.91
N THR A 68 -12.99 17.78 6.34
CA THR A 68 -12.57 16.42 6.69
C THR A 68 -13.62 15.44 6.19
N SER A 69 -13.37 14.90 5.01
CA SER A 69 -14.16 13.81 4.46
C SER A 69 -13.73 12.49 5.11
N THR A 70 -14.57 12.01 6.01
CA THR A 70 -14.50 10.68 6.62
C THR A 70 -15.05 9.64 5.64
N PHE A 71 -14.21 8.74 5.16
CA PHE A 71 -14.65 7.52 4.48
C PHE A 71 -15.12 6.50 5.50
N GLY A 72 -16.41 6.20 5.51
CA GLY A 72 -17.00 5.14 6.31
C GLY A 72 -16.81 3.77 5.65
N PHE A 73 -16.13 2.87 6.35
CA PHE A 73 -16.13 1.43 6.02
C PHE A 73 -17.34 0.75 6.64
N ALA A 74 -18.18 0.15 5.80
CA ALA A 74 -19.25 -0.72 6.24
C ALA A 74 -18.66 -2.11 6.56
N SER A 75 -18.67 -2.49 7.84
CA SER A 75 -18.34 -3.83 8.31
C SER A 75 -19.52 -4.76 8.10
N VAL A 76 -19.35 -5.79 7.28
CA VAL A 76 -20.27 -6.94 7.21
C VAL A 76 -19.87 -7.93 8.30
N THR A 77 -20.66 -7.97 9.38
CA THR A 77 -20.56 -9.00 10.40
C THR A 77 -21.36 -10.23 9.98
N SER A 78 -20.69 -11.33 9.70
CA SER A 78 -21.31 -12.64 9.60
C SER A 78 -21.46 -13.24 10.99
N SER A 79 -22.69 -13.38 11.46
CA SER A 79 -23.07 -14.07 12.68
C SER A 79 -22.90 -15.58 12.52
N VAL A 80 -22.00 -16.17 13.30
CA VAL A 80 -21.95 -17.62 13.53
C VAL A 80 -22.73 -17.91 14.81
N THR A 81 -23.87 -18.56 14.66
CA THR A 81 -24.70 -19.05 15.76
C THR A 81 -24.01 -20.22 16.47
N ARG A 82 -23.81 -20.06 17.75
CA ARG A 82 -23.41 -21.12 18.69
C ARG A 82 -24.64 -21.92 19.06
N GLU A 83 -24.72 -23.18 18.66
CA GLU A 83 -25.63 -24.16 19.26
C GLU A 83 -25.01 -24.79 20.51
N THR A 84 -25.66 -24.55 21.63
CA THR A 84 -25.41 -25.21 22.93
C THR A 84 -26.07 -26.62 22.95
N LEU A 85 -25.26 -27.63 23.14
CA LEU A 85 -25.72 -28.98 23.49
C LEU A 85 -25.80 -29.10 25.03
N ALA A 86 -27.03 -29.18 25.54
CA ALA A 86 -27.33 -29.69 26.89
C ALA A 86 -27.81 -31.13 26.78
N GLY A 87 -27.24 -31.99 27.61
CA GLY A 87 -27.46 -33.41 27.60
C GLY A 87 -28.75 -33.88 28.29
N ALA A 88 -29.22 -35.05 27.89
CA ALA A 88 -30.00 -35.95 28.75
C ALA A 88 -29.80 -37.42 28.27
N ALA A 89 -29.43 -38.24 29.22
CA ALA A 89 -29.33 -39.69 29.09
C ALA A 89 -30.73 -40.34 29.10
N ASP A 90 -30.96 -41.40 28.35
CA ASP A 90 -31.36 -42.68 28.91
C ASP A 90 -31.60 -43.80 27.85
N THR A 91 -30.98 -44.94 28.11
CA THR A 91 -31.29 -46.36 27.92
C THR A 91 -32.08 -46.85 26.73
N ARG A 92 -31.53 -47.81 25.98
CA ARG A 92 -31.86 -49.22 25.76
C ARG A 92 -31.41 -49.79 24.41
N ALA A 93 -30.57 -50.79 24.45
CA ALA A 93 -30.40 -51.81 23.39
C ALA A 93 -31.41 -52.96 23.62
N PRO A 94 -31.49 -54.07 22.81
CA PRO A 94 -30.93 -54.41 21.50
C PRO A 94 -31.93 -55.15 20.56
N SER A 95 -31.56 -55.44 19.32
CA SER A 95 -31.86 -56.70 18.56
C SER A 95 -31.32 -56.57 17.12
N GLN A 96 -30.34 -57.33 16.75
CA GLN A 96 -30.27 -58.58 15.99
C GLN A 96 -31.13 -58.65 14.70
N ALA A 97 -30.47 -58.85 13.56
CA ALA A 97 -30.50 -60.00 12.68
C ALA A 97 -29.94 -59.65 11.29
N THR A 98 -28.84 -60.28 10.91
CA THR A 98 -28.67 -61.37 9.95
C THR A 98 -28.89 -61.09 8.49
N GLY A 99 -27.91 -61.38 7.71
CA GLY A 99 -27.85 -62.31 6.58
C GLY A 99 -26.90 -61.77 5.53
N ASP A 100 -25.67 -62.32 5.42
CA ASP A 100 -25.21 -63.34 4.46
C ASP A 100 -25.39 -62.92 2.99
N VAL A 101 -24.44 -63.03 2.10
CA VAL A 101 -23.68 -64.16 1.57
C VAL A 101 -22.83 -63.70 0.36
N GLU A 102 -21.61 -64.17 0.32
CA GLU A 102 -20.80 -64.71 -0.80
C GLU A 102 -20.50 -63.82 -2.03
N SER A 103 -19.43 -63.96 -2.70
CA SER A 103 -18.21 -64.83 -2.70
C SER A 103 -17.36 -64.50 -3.93
N ASN A 104 -16.05 -64.70 -3.79
CA ASN A 104 -15.15 -65.31 -4.80
C ASN A 104 -14.81 -64.51 -6.07
N HIS A 105 -13.58 -64.34 -6.48
CA HIS A 105 -12.52 -65.30 -6.77
C HIS A 105 -11.20 -64.60 -7.08
N THR A 106 -10.12 -64.99 -6.48
CA THR A 106 -8.79 -65.09 -7.07
C THR A 106 -8.70 -66.39 -7.91
N PRO A 107 -7.74 -66.68 -8.74
CA PRO A 107 -6.34 -66.80 -8.42
C PRO A 107 -5.29 -66.51 -9.54
N ASP A 108 -4.05 -66.43 -9.05
CA ASP A 108 -2.84 -67.24 -9.41
C ASP A 108 -2.18 -67.04 -10.79
N THR A 109 -0.93 -67.04 -10.85
CA THR A 109 0.31 -67.76 -10.66
C THR A 109 1.30 -67.26 -11.69
N THR A 110 2.58 -67.27 -11.61
CA THR A 110 3.69 -68.08 -11.21
C THR A 110 4.98 -67.34 -11.50
N SER A 111 5.94 -67.31 -10.61
CA SER A 111 7.20 -68.09 -10.49
C SER A 111 8.23 -67.82 -11.60
N GLU A 112 9.43 -67.77 -11.41
CA GLU A 112 10.56 -68.45 -10.74
C GLU A 112 11.80 -67.65 -11.02
N ASP A 113 12.70 -67.59 -10.22
CA ASP A 113 13.89 -68.29 -9.65
C ASP A 113 15.14 -67.66 -10.23
N SER A 114 16.28 -67.54 -9.58
CA SER A 114 17.00 -68.23 -8.56
C SER A 114 18.38 -67.59 -8.31
N LYS A 115 18.80 -67.73 -7.06
CA LYS A 115 20.20 -68.05 -6.66
C LYS A 115 21.29 -67.02 -6.94
N GLY A 116 22.11 -66.69 -6.04
CA GLY A 116 22.61 -67.26 -4.81
C GLY A 116 23.98 -66.69 -4.50
N ASN A 117 24.23 -66.52 -3.33
CA ASN A 117 25.14 -67.18 -2.40
C ASN A 117 26.34 -66.33 -1.90
N ASN A 118 26.37 -66.25 -0.57
CA ASN A 118 27.52 -66.43 0.35
C ASN A 118 28.71 -65.44 0.28
N GLY A 119 29.15 -64.93 1.35
CA GLY A 119 29.54 -65.38 2.67
C GLY A 119 30.17 -64.18 3.39
N ALA A 120 29.84 -64.03 4.60
CA ALA A 120 30.50 -64.40 5.84
C ALA A 120 31.88 -63.76 6.05
N SER A 121 32.01 -62.96 7.03
CA SER A 121 32.47 -63.20 8.37
C SER A 121 33.43 -62.11 8.92
N LYS A 122 33.11 -61.73 10.14
CA LYS A 122 33.91 -61.54 11.33
C LYS A 122 34.98 -60.43 11.39
N ALA A 123 34.71 -59.43 12.27
CA ALA A 123 35.11 -59.42 13.69
C ALA A 123 36.53 -58.90 14.00
N GLY A 124 36.61 -58.05 14.97
CA GLY A 124 37.77 -57.80 15.81
C GLY A 124 38.03 -56.30 15.97
N ALA A 125 37.56 -55.59 16.94
CA ALA A 125 37.93 -55.52 18.36
C ALA A 125 39.35 -54.93 18.61
N SER A 126 39.26 -53.87 19.36
CA SER A 126 40.10 -53.55 20.53
C SER A 126 41.19 -52.50 20.40
N LYS A 127 40.98 -51.49 21.17
CA LYS A 127 41.74 -51.04 22.36
C LYS A 127 43.02 -50.19 22.21
N LYS A 128 42.88 -49.05 22.88
CA LYS A 128 43.79 -48.48 23.92
C LYS A 128 45.11 -47.92 23.48
N SER A 129 45.48 -46.81 23.83
CA SER A 129 45.95 -46.11 25.02
C SER A 129 47.07 -45.14 24.65
N SER A 130 47.07 -44.03 25.10
CA SER A 130 47.66 -43.40 26.26
C SER A 130 48.89 -42.56 26.01
N ARG A 131 48.79 -41.40 26.53
CA ARG A 131 49.75 -40.68 27.38
C ARG A 131 50.90 -39.88 26.80
N ARG A 132 50.82 -38.65 27.23
CA ARG A 132 51.82 -37.83 27.96
C ARG A 132 52.88 -37.16 27.10
N SER A 133 53.20 -36.00 27.30
CA SER A 133 53.50 -34.97 28.29
C SER A 133 54.51 -34.05 27.64
N GLY A 134 54.50 -32.88 27.83
CA GLY A 134 54.94 -31.99 28.82
C GLY A 134 55.58 -30.80 28.20
N GLY A 135 55.28 -29.70 28.71
CA GLY A 135 56.07 -28.80 29.51
C GLY A 135 56.82 -27.79 28.66
N GLY A 136 56.69 -26.60 28.92
CA GLY A 136 57.03 -25.66 29.88
C GLY A 136 57.49 -24.38 29.25
N ALA A 137 56.90 -23.34 29.70
CA ALA A 137 57.43 -22.18 30.41
C ALA A 137 58.25 -21.15 29.66
N SER A 138 57.73 -20.00 29.77
CA SER A 138 58.24 -18.72 30.32
C SER A 138 59.03 -17.77 29.47
N SER A 139 58.51 -16.59 29.60
CA SER A 139 59.13 -15.28 29.95
C SER A 139 59.63 -14.41 28.79
N SER A 140 58.98 -13.32 28.68
CA SER A 140 59.29 -11.97 29.13
C SER A 140 60.19 -11.11 28.23
N MET A 141 59.73 -9.95 28.10
CA MET A 141 60.42 -8.64 28.05
C MET A 141 61.09 -8.14 26.76
N ASP A 142 60.47 -7.09 26.32
CA ASP A 142 61.04 -5.73 26.24
C ASP A 142 61.78 -5.23 24.99
N LYS A 143 61.27 -4.11 24.54
CA LYS A 143 61.97 -2.88 24.07
C LYS A 143 62.45 -2.73 22.62
N LYS A 144 61.79 -1.75 22.04
CA LYS A 144 62.40 -0.57 21.38
C LYS A 144 62.98 -0.63 19.95
N LYS A 145 62.37 0.22 19.18
CA LYS A 145 62.96 1.24 18.26
C LYS A 145 63.32 0.87 16.83
N LYS A 146 62.71 1.69 16.01
CA LYS A 146 63.25 2.53 14.91
C LYS A 146 63.34 1.93 13.50
N ASP A 147 62.64 2.66 12.70
CA ASP A 147 62.95 3.37 11.44
C ASP A 147 63.04 2.61 10.11
N GLU A 148 62.32 3.27 9.22
CA GLU A 148 62.55 3.47 7.78
C GLU A 148 62.16 2.35 6.78
N GLY A 149 61.07 2.59 6.05
CA GLY A 149 61.19 3.01 4.65
C GLY A 149 60.76 1.93 3.67
N ALA A 150 59.69 2.13 3.01
CA ALA A 150 59.55 2.06 1.57
C ALA A 150 58.12 1.77 1.13
N ALA A 151 57.70 2.49 0.14
CA ALA A 151 56.46 2.58 -0.51
C ALA A 151 55.92 1.29 -1.12
N ALA A 152 54.60 1.10 -1.01
CA ALA A 152 53.83 0.41 -2.03
C ALA A 152 52.38 0.91 -2.04
N ALA A 153 51.96 1.21 -3.24
CA ALA A 153 50.72 1.84 -3.65
C ALA A 153 49.44 1.14 -3.16
N GLY A 154 48.60 1.89 -2.45
CA GLY A 154 47.23 1.55 -2.17
C GLY A 154 46.28 2.24 -3.14
N GLY A 155 45.46 1.51 -3.85
CA GLY A 155 44.47 2.02 -4.79
C GLY A 155 43.37 2.88 -4.11
N PRO A 156 42.73 3.76 -4.83
CA PRO A 156 41.85 4.77 -4.27
C PRO A 156 40.50 4.18 -3.85
N ASN A 157 40.12 4.55 -2.65
CA ASN A 157 38.90 4.22 -1.93
C ASN A 157 37.65 4.68 -2.71
N LYS A 158 36.73 3.79 -3.01
CA LYS A 158 35.48 4.04 -3.74
C LYS A 158 34.63 5.17 -3.13
N ARG A 159 34.75 5.46 -1.85
CA ARG A 159 34.07 6.58 -1.17
C ARG A 159 34.50 7.97 -1.63
N ARG A 160 35.75 8.17 -2.04
CA ARG A 160 36.21 9.47 -2.55
C ARG A 160 35.70 9.78 -3.96
N ARG A 161 35.42 8.76 -4.78
CA ARG A 161 34.85 8.98 -6.12
C ARG A 161 33.40 9.44 -6.11
N ARG A 162 32.58 8.99 -5.15
CA ARG A 162 31.18 9.45 -5.01
C ARG A 162 31.09 10.92 -4.57
N LEU A 163 31.98 11.36 -3.67
CA LEU A 163 32.01 12.77 -3.24
C LEU A 163 32.49 13.73 -4.34
N MET A 164 33.37 13.30 -5.25
CA MET A 164 33.78 14.13 -6.39
C MET A 164 32.70 14.27 -7.46
N ILE A 165 31.87 13.24 -7.66
CA ILE A 165 30.76 13.31 -8.63
C ILE A 165 29.66 14.23 -8.11
N ILE A 166 29.36 14.23 -6.81
CA ILE A 166 28.37 15.13 -6.20
C ILE A 166 28.87 16.59 -6.23
N GLY A 167 30.16 16.83 -6.00
CA GLY A 167 30.77 18.17 -6.09
C GLY A 167 30.75 18.74 -7.52
N ALA A 168 30.93 17.92 -8.54
CA ALA A 168 30.86 18.32 -9.94
C ALA A 168 29.42 18.62 -10.38
N GLY A 169 28.44 17.88 -9.90
CA GLY A 169 27.02 18.12 -10.19
C GLY A 169 26.52 19.45 -9.61
N VAL A 170 26.89 19.77 -8.37
CA VAL A 170 26.50 21.04 -7.73
C VAL A 170 27.14 22.27 -8.42
N LEU A 171 28.36 22.15 -8.91
CA LEU A 171 29.00 23.21 -9.67
C LEU A 171 28.38 23.47 -11.04
N VAL A 172 27.88 22.44 -11.72
CA VAL A 172 27.17 22.57 -13.01
C VAL A 172 25.80 23.22 -12.80
N VAL A 173 25.06 22.87 -11.75
CA VAL A 173 23.79 23.52 -11.44
C VAL A 173 23.96 24.98 -11.04
N ALA A 174 25.01 25.32 -10.28
CA ALA A 174 25.31 26.68 -9.92
C ALA A 174 25.72 27.52 -11.16
N ALA A 175 26.44 26.93 -12.13
CA ALA A 175 26.83 27.61 -13.38
C ALA A 175 25.62 27.87 -14.30
N VAL A 176 24.64 26.94 -14.34
CA VAL A 176 23.39 27.11 -15.11
C VAL A 176 22.50 28.18 -14.50
N LEU A 177 22.40 28.25 -13.18
CA LEU A 177 21.62 29.28 -12.48
C LEU A 177 22.24 30.68 -12.60
N ILE A 178 23.55 30.77 -12.67
CA ILE A 178 24.27 32.05 -12.92
C ILE A 178 24.07 32.48 -14.38
N ALA A 179 24.07 31.57 -15.34
CA ALA A 179 23.82 31.89 -16.74
C ALA A 179 22.38 32.38 -16.98
N ILE A 180 21.39 31.81 -16.29
CA ILE A 180 19.99 32.26 -16.35
C ILE A 180 19.82 33.64 -15.63
N GLY A 181 20.52 33.86 -14.55
CA GLY A 181 20.51 35.14 -13.82
C GLY A 181 21.12 36.30 -14.60
N VAL A 182 22.13 36.07 -15.43
CA VAL A 182 22.81 37.10 -16.25
C VAL A 182 21.97 37.46 -17.48
N THR A 183 21.16 36.57 -18.02
CA THR A 183 20.26 36.88 -19.15
C THR A 183 19.00 37.64 -18.76
N MET A 184 18.64 37.68 -17.47
CA MET A 184 17.47 38.45 -16.98
C MET A 184 17.82 39.86 -16.49
N LEU A 185 19.10 40.22 -16.37
CA LEU A 185 19.56 41.53 -15.85
C LEU A 185 20.13 42.47 -16.90
N SER A 186 20.15 42.12 -18.19
CA SER A 186 20.66 43.00 -19.27
C SER A 186 19.58 43.71 -20.11
N GLY A 187 18.36 43.82 -19.61
CA GLY A 187 17.26 44.46 -20.29
C GLY A 187 16.69 45.72 -19.61
N ARG A 188 17.54 46.65 -19.12
CA ARG A 188 17.02 47.97 -18.75
C ARG A 188 18.14 49.04 -18.77
N ASP A 189 17.78 50.13 -19.43
CA ASP A 189 18.41 51.45 -19.54
C ASP A 189 19.22 51.63 -20.84
N GLY A 190 18.90 52.53 -21.64
CA GLY A 190 18.35 53.83 -21.61
C GLY A 190 18.90 54.66 -22.75
N GLY A 191 18.08 55.47 -23.32
CA GLY A 191 18.52 56.75 -23.80
C GLY A 191 19.03 56.91 -25.24
N GLY A 192 18.19 57.38 -26.07
CA GLY A 192 18.43 58.68 -26.67
C GLY A 192 19.09 58.75 -28.06
N THR A 193 18.34 59.32 -28.94
CA THR A 193 18.66 60.25 -30.00
C THR A 193 18.96 59.78 -31.40
N ALA A 194 18.16 60.39 -32.20
CA ALA A 194 18.36 60.89 -33.57
C ALA A 194 17.79 60.05 -34.72
N ALA A 195 16.69 60.56 -35.19
CA ALA A 195 16.21 60.38 -36.54
C ALA A 195 17.15 60.97 -37.60
N PRO A 196 17.08 60.52 -38.80
CA PRO A 196 16.99 61.49 -39.89
C PRO A 196 15.72 61.31 -40.72
N THR A 197 15.21 62.40 -41.01
CA THR A 197 14.15 62.88 -41.84
C THR A 197 14.07 62.33 -43.28
N MET A 198 12.80 62.03 -43.59
CA MET A 198 12.09 62.38 -44.83
C MET A 198 12.59 62.01 -46.21
N THR A 199 11.74 61.34 -46.96
CA THR A 199 11.27 61.99 -48.21
C THR A 199 9.80 61.54 -48.44
N MET A 200 8.92 62.54 -48.51
CA MET A 200 7.57 62.40 -49.05
C MET A 200 7.57 62.29 -50.52
N MET A 201 6.70 61.40 -51.06
CA MET A 201 6.01 61.61 -52.36
C MET A 201 4.91 60.56 -52.55
N PRO A 202 3.88 60.75 -53.32
CA PRO A 202 2.70 61.52 -53.08
C PRO A 202 1.41 60.69 -52.99
N THR A 203 0.43 61.23 -52.37
CA THR A 203 -0.97 60.78 -52.33
C THR A 203 -1.56 60.52 -53.70
N LEU A 204 -1.99 59.24 -53.92
CA LEU A 204 -3.00 58.92 -54.88
C LEU A 204 -4.27 58.51 -54.13
N GLN A 205 -5.37 59.18 -54.44
CA GLN A 205 -6.71 58.95 -53.91
C GLN A 205 -7.20 57.54 -54.26
N PRO A 206 -8.03 56.89 -53.41
CA PRO A 206 -8.54 55.56 -53.64
C PRO A 206 -9.64 55.62 -54.73
N THR A 207 -9.38 54.90 -55.79
CA THR A 207 -10.45 54.46 -56.69
C THR A 207 -11.23 53.34 -55.99
N THR A 208 -12.52 53.55 -55.87
CA THR A 208 -13.48 52.54 -55.42
C THR A 208 -13.40 51.32 -56.39
N GLY A 209 -12.63 50.30 -55.97
CA GLY A 209 -12.68 48.96 -56.57
C GLY A 209 -13.66 48.14 -55.71
N ALA A 210 -14.53 47.44 -56.38
CA ALA A 210 -15.44 46.48 -55.80
C ALA A 210 -14.69 45.49 -54.91
N PRO A 211 -15.29 44.97 -53.82
CA PRO A 211 -14.66 43.99 -52.98
C PRO A 211 -14.29 42.78 -53.81
N THR A 212 -13.00 42.45 -53.87
CA THR A 212 -12.51 41.15 -54.33
C THR A 212 -13.22 40.09 -53.50
N PRO A 213 -13.85 39.09 -54.13
CA PRO A 213 -14.39 37.97 -53.41
C PRO A 213 -13.28 37.32 -52.61
N SER A 214 -13.47 37.15 -51.31
CA SER A 214 -12.65 36.26 -50.49
C SER A 214 -12.49 34.95 -51.21
N PRO A 215 -11.31 34.28 -51.11
CA PRO A 215 -11.12 32.99 -51.74
C PRO A 215 -12.29 32.08 -51.26
N THR A 216 -13.13 31.70 -52.19
CA THR A 216 -14.16 30.69 -51.96
C THR A 216 -13.42 29.43 -51.53
N SER A 217 -13.61 29.02 -50.28
CA SER A 217 -13.24 27.70 -49.81
C SER A 217 -13.68 26.69 -50.86
N ALA A 218 -12.79 25.79 -51.26
CA ALA A 218 -13.14 24.67 -52.13
C ALA A 218 -14.42 24.02 -51.56
N PRO A 219 -15.32 23.55 -52.43
CA PRO A 219 -16.59 23.02 -51.95
C PRO A 219 -16.32 21.94 -50.91
N THR A 220 -16.94 22.03 -49.75
CA THR A 220 -16.84 21.12 -48.58
C THR A 220 -16.88 19.66 -48.99
N THR A 221 -17.64 19.31 -50.02
CA THR A 221 -17.75 17.98 -50.60
C THR A 221 -16.47 17.43 -51.26
N VAL A 222 -15.60 18.27 -51.82
CA VAL A 222 -14.33 17.81 -52.44
C VAL A 222 -13.32 17.47 -51.31
N ARG A 223 -13.18 18.30 -50.29
CA ARG A 223 -12.33 18.06 -49.18
C ARG A 223 -12.76 16.80 -48.37
N GLU A 224 -14.06 16.68 -48.12
CA GLU A 224 -14.66 15.52 -47.47
C GLU A 224 -14.30 14.21 -48.22
N THR A 225 -14.41 14.23 -49.55
CA THR A 225 -14.08 13.06 -50.37
C THR A 225 -12.59 12.69 -50.28
N ILE A 226 -11.69 13.69 -50.42
CA ILE A 226 -10.23 13.44 -50.36
C ILE A 226 -9.82 12.90 -48.97
N LEU A 227 -10.25 13.52 -47.89
CA LEU A 227 -9.93 13.07 -46.53
C LEU A 227 -10.58 11.72 -46.23
N GLY A 228 -11.80 11.49 -46.69
CA GLY A 228 -12.48 10.22 -46.52
C GLY A 228 -11.81 9.06 -47.27
N ASP A 229 -11.31 9.31 -48.46
CA ASP A 229 -10.58 8.29 -49.23
C ASP A 229 -9.21 7.97 -48.59
N MET A 230 -8.47 8.98 -48.14
CA MET A 230 -7.23 8.80 -47.36
C MET A 230 -7.49 7.96 -46.08
N MET A 231 -8.53 8.26 -45.32
CA MET A 231 -8.83 7.49 -44.10
C MET A 231 -9.17 6.04 -44.41
N ARG A 232 -9.92 5.76 -45.48
CA ARG A 232 -10.25 4.37 -45.89
C ARG A 232 -9.00 3.60 -46.31
N GLU A 233 -8.01 4.28 -46.89
CA GLU A 233 -6.75 3.67 -47.34
C GLU A 233 -5.80 3.42 -46.15
N VAL A 234 -5.62 4.41 -45.25
CA VAL A 234 -4.58 4.38 -44.22
C VAL A 234 -5.06 3.71 -42.93
N VAL A 235 -6.32 3.90 -42.55
CA VAL A 235 -6.91 3.36 -41.31
C VAL A 235 -8.23 2.60 -41.58
N PRO A 236 -8.23 1.58 -42.43
CA PRO A 236 -9.45 0.94 -42.96
C PRO A 236 -10.34 0.36 -41.84
N ASN A 237 -9.78 -0.07 -40.72
CA ASN A 237 -10.54 -0.66 -39.60
C ASN A 237 -11.28 0.38 -38.77
N LEU A 238 -10.77 1.62 -38.69
CA LEU A 238 -11.34 2.72 -37.88
C LEU A 238 -12.21 3.67 -38.74
N ALA A 239 -11.95 3.74 -40.04
CA ALA A 239 -12.65 4.64 -40.96
C ALA A 239 -14.17 4.49 -40.98
N PRO A 240 -14.80 3.29 -40.84
CA PRO A 240 -16.27 3.18 -40.89
C PRO A 240 -16.99 4.00 -39.82
N ALA A 241 -16.41 4.14 -38.65
CA ALA A 241 -16.97 4.94 -37.55
C ALA A 241 -17.05 6.43 -37.92
N ALA A 242 -16.05 6.97 -38.62
CA ALA A 242 -16.01 8.37 -39.06
C ALA A 242 -17.16 8.73 -40.01
N PHE A 243 -17.72 7.76 -40.73
CA PHE A 243 -18.84 7.95 -41.64
C PHE A 243 -20.20 7.56 -41.08
N THR A 244 -20.25 7.12 -39.80
CA THR A 244 -21.50 6.80 -39.12
C THR A 244 -22.09 8.06 -38.50
N ALA A 245 -23.17 8.54 -39.05
CA ALA A 245 -23.84 9.76 -38.59
C ALA A 245 -24.21 9.71 -37.11
N GLY A 246 -23.81 10.73 -36.35
CA GLY A 246 -24.09 10.87 -34.92
C GLY A 246 -23.01 10.28 -34.01
N SER A 247 -22.05 9.53 -34.52
CA SER A 247 -20.90 9.06 -33.72
C SER A 247 -19.96 10.20 -33.35
N VAL A 248 -19.14 10.00 -32.32
CA VAL A 248 -18.10 10.97 -31.93
C VAL A 248 -17.03 11.09 -33.00
N GLN A 249 -16.74 9.98 -33.68
CA GLN A 249 -15.84 9.89 -34.84
C GLN A 249 -16.34 10.73 -36.00
N HIS A 250 -17.64 10.70 -36.26
CA HIS A 250 -18.27 11.53 -37.31
C HIS A 250 -18.17 13.02 -36.98
N LYS A 251 -18.33 13.39 -35.70
CA LYS A 251 -18.13 14.77 -35.25
C LYS A 251 -16.67 15.21 -35.44
N ALA A 252 -15.71 14.36 -35.09
CA ALA A 252 -14.28 14.62 -35.26
C ALA A 252 -13.92 14.77 -36.76
N PHE A 253 -14.46 13.90 -37.62
CA PHE A 253 -14.28 13.99 -39.05
C PHE A 253 -14.89 15.27 -39.62
N GLY A 254 -16.11 15.63 -39.23
CA GLY A 254 -16.76 16.89 -39.60
C GLY A 254 -15.94 18.12 -39.17
N TRP A 255 -15.39 18.10 -37.93
CA TRP A 255 -14.48 19.14 -37.48
C TRP A 255 -13.24 19.25 -38.38
N LEU A 256 -12.60 18.12 -38.68
CA LEU A 256 -11.42 18.06 -39.55
C LEU A 256 -11.71 18.59 -40.95
N VAL A 257 -12.89 18.30 -41.52
CA VAL A 257 -13.31 18.74 -42.84
C VAL A 257 -13.64 20.22 -42.88
N ASP A 258 -14.46 20.69 -41.94
CA ASP A 258 -15.16 21.99 -42.04
C ASP A 258 -14.51 23.10 -41.20
N THR A 259 -14.01 22.78 -40.01
CA THR A 259 -13.69 23.78 -38.98
C THR A 259 -12.25 23.72 -38.47
N ASP A 260 -11.46 22.71 -38.85
CA ASP A 260 -10.04 22.65 -38.47
C ASP A 260 -9.29 23.91 -38.95
N PRO A 261 -8.71 24.72 -38.03
CA PRO A 261 -8.06 25.97 -38.40
C PRO A 261 -6.87 25.82 -39.36
N LEU A 262 -6.19 24.65 -39.35
CA LEU A 262 -5.05 24.40 -40.22
C LEU A 262 -5.44 23.99 -41.64
N GLN A 263 -6.64 23.48 -41.83
CA GLN A 263 -7.17 23.06 -43.12
C GLN A 263 -6.18 22.22 -43.95
N LEU A 264 -5.44 21.30 -43.27
CA LEU A 264 -4.46 20.42 -43.92
C LEU A 264 -5.12 19.57 -45.01
N THR A 265 -4.45 19.37 -46.10
CA THR A 265 -4.88 18.49 -47.21
C THR A 265 -3.80 17.47 -47.51
N PRO A 266 -4.15 16.23 -47.80
CA PRO A 266 -3.18 15.24 -48.24
C PRO A 266 -2.38 15.75 -49.46
N ASP A 267 -1.07 15.62 -49.38
CA ASP A 267 -0.13 15.99 -50.45
C ASP A 267 0.55 14.77 -51.09
N GLY A 268 0.11 13.59 -50.66
CA GLY A 268 0.68 12.31 -51.11
C GLY A 268 1.95 11.92 -50.35
N THR A 269 2.27 12.62 -49.26
CA THR A 269 3.39 12.24 -48.39
C THR A 269 2.88 11.56 -47.10
N PRO A 270 3.51 10.48 -46.65
CA PRO A 270 3.13 9.83 -45.37
C PRO A 270 3.17 10.77 -44.17
N ALA A 271 4.05 11.76 -44.18
CA ALA A 271 4.17 12.74 -43.06
C ALA A 271 2.93 13.65 -42.95
N MET A 272 2.37 14.11 -44.08
CA MET A 272 1.16 14.92 -44.08
C MET A 272 -0.06 14.08 -43.69
N ASP A 273 -0.17 12.87 -44.20
CA ASP A 273 -1.26 11.94 -43.89
C ASP A 273 -1.23 11.61 -42.38
N SER A 274 -0.06 11.31 -41.81
CA SER A 274 0.14 11.07 -40.39
C SER A 274 -0.31 12.25 -39.52
N ARG A 275 0.02 13.48 -39.96
CA ARG A 275 -0.38 14.68 -39.23
C ARG A 275 -1.89 14.93 -39.26
N ILE A 276 -2.52 14.71 -40.39
CA ILE A 276 -3.99 14.82 -40.51
C ILE A 276 -4.68 13.78 -39.64
N LEU A 277 -4.19 12.55 -39.63
CA LEU A 277 -4.73 11.48 -38.82
C LEU A 277 -4.50 11.72 -37.33
N GLN A 278 -3.35 12.29 -36.93
CA GLN A 278 -3.07 12.72 -35.55
C GLN A 278 -4.16 13.71 -35.06
N ARG A 279 -4.47 14.72 -35.86
CA ARG A 279 -5.51 15.71 -35.54
C ARG A 279 -6.89 15.07 -35.43
N TYR A 280 -7.21 14.14 -36.33
CA TYR A 280 -8.44 13.37 -36.27
C TYR A 280 -8.56 12.56 -34.96
N ALA A 281 -7.51 11.82 -34.59
CA ALA A 281 -7.48 11.02 -33.38
C ALA A 281 -7.67 11.88 -32.10
N LEU A 282 -6.98 13.02 -32.05
CA LEU A 282 -7.10 13.96 -30.93
C LEU A 282 -8.48 14.62 -30.86
N ALA A 283 -9.06 15.02 -32.02
CA ALA A 283 -10.43 15.53 -32.04
C ALA A 283 -11.44 14.47 -31.61
N THR A 284 -11.20 13.19 -31.98
CA THR A 284 -12.04 12.07 -31.52
C THR A 284 -11.95 11.90 -30.02
N LEU A 285 -10.76 12.01 -29.42
CA LEU A 285 -10.59 12.00 -27.94
C LEU A 285 -11.38 13.16 -27.30
N TYR A 286 -11.28 14.37 -27.85
CA TYR A 286 -12.03 15.52 -27.33
C TYR A 286 -13.54 15.26 -27.29
N PHE A 287 -14.12 14.75 -28.37
CA PHE A 287 -15.55 14.50 -28.45
C PHE A 287 -15.97 13.24 -27.67
N ALA A 288 -15.12 12.23 -27.55
CA ALA A 288 -15.41 10.99 -26.82
C ALA A 288 -15.33 11.19 -25.31
N ALA A 289 -14.40 12.03 -24.87
CA ALA A 289 -14.14 12.28 -23.46
C ALA A 289 -14.79 13.55 -22.91
N GLY A 290 -15.81 14.08 -23.61
CA GLY A 290 -16.59 15.24 -23.12
C GLY A 290 -15.81 16.55 -23.06
N GLY A 291 -14.97 16.84 -24.07
CA GLY A 291 -14.03 17.96 -24.12
C GLY A 291 -14.61 19.34 -23.81
N ASP A 292 -15.91 19.54 -24.04
CA ASP A 292 -16.58 20.79 -23.67
C ASP A 292 -16.67 21.00 -22.16
N SER A 293 -16.66 19.92 -21.37
CA SER A 293 -16.73 19.93 -19.90
C SER A 293 -15.38 19.88 -19.19
N TRP A 294 -14.27 19.75 -19.92
CA TRP A 294 -12.94 19.64 -19.31
C TRP A 294 -12.56 20.84 -18.45
N GLY A 295 -11.94 20.60 -17.35
CA GLY A 295 -11.44 21.63 -16.46
C GLY A 295 -10.40 22.53 -17.14
N ASN A 296 -9.51 21.93 -17.93
CA ASN A 296 -8.57 22.64 -18.78
C ASN A 296 -8.62 22.08 -20.21
N LYS A 297 -9.11 22.88 -21.12
CA LYS A 297 -9.20 22.59 -22.56
C LYS A 297 -8.47 23.61 -23.41
N ASN A 298 -7.47 24.30 -22.86
CA ASN A 298 -6.78 25.37 -23.54
C ASN A 298 -6.25 24.91 -24.89
N ASN A 299 -6.60 25.68 -25.92
CA ASN A 299 -6.25 25.53 -27.34
C ASN A 299 -6.86 24.29 -28.05
N TRP A 300 -7.57 23.39 -27.36
CA TRP A 300 -8.17 22.22 -28.00
C TRP A 300 -9.09 22.62 -29.15
N LEU A 301 -9.00 21.90 -30.25
CA LEU A 301 -9.66 22.15 -31.53
C LEU A 301 -9.32 23.51 -32.17
N ASN A 302 -8.27 24.19 -31.66
CA ASN A 302 -7.89 25.50 -32.14
C ASN A 302 -6.36 25.58 -32.34
N GLY A 303 -5.92 26.10 -33.49
CA GLY A 303 -4.49 26.22 -33.81
C GLY A 303 -3.77 24.90 -34.03
N ASP A 304 -2.46 24.92 -33.80
CA ASP A 304 -1.54 23.80 -33.95
C ASP A 304 -1.49 22.98 -32.66
N GLU A 305 -1.72 21.68 -32.74
CA GLU A 305 -1.75 20.78 -31.57
C GLU A 305 -0.43 20.74 -30.80
N CYS A 306 0.69 20.93 -31.51
CA CYS A 306 2.04 20.95 -30.95
C CYS A 306 2.61 22.37 -30.74
N GLY A 307 1.94 23.41 -31.21
CA GLY A 307 2.38 24.79 -31.04
C GLY A 307 3.56 25.24 -31.92
N PHE A 308 3.86 24.55 -33.03
CA PHE A 308 5.02 24.82 -33.88
C PHE A 308 4.99 26.20 -34.56
N ASN A 309 3.82 26.77 -34.76
CA ASN A 309 3.66 28.08 -35.42
C ASN A 309 3.78 29.26 -34.46
N GLY A 310 4.45 29.07 -33.31
CA GLY A 310 4.70 30.09 -32.29
C GLY A 310 3.52 30.34 -31.34
N GLY A 311 2.48 29.52 -31.43
CA GLY A 311 1.38 29.46 -30.48
C GLY A 311 1.62 28.39 -29.42
N PRO A 312 0.82 28.37 -28.33
CA PRO A 312 0.81 27.27 -27.39
C PRO A 312 0.14 26.04 -28.03
N GLY A 313 0.68 24.85 -27.79
CA GLY A 313 0.04 23.56 -28.16
C GLY A 313 -1.25 23.31 -27.38
N TRP A 314 -1.93 22.22 -27.68
CA TRP A 314 -3.10 21.79 -26.95
C TRP A 314 -2.72 21.28 -25.57
N TYR A 315 -3.49 21.66 -24.57
CA TYR A 315 -3.23 21.26 -23.18
C TYR A 315 -3.17 19.73 -23.04
N GLY A 316 -2.21 19.26 -22.26
CA GLY A 316 -2.04 17.83 -22.00
C GLY A 316 -1.28 17.06 -23.09
N LEU A 317 -0.82 17.73 -24.16
CA LEU A 317 -0.04 17.10 -25.22
C LEU A 317 1.45 17.47 -25.11
N GLY A 318 2.30 16.46 -25.28
CA GLY A 318 3.74 16.61 -25.47
C GLY A 318 4.14 16.13 -26.86
N CYS A 319 4.86 16.95 -27.62
CA CYS A 319 5.27 16.61 -28.98
C CYS A 319 6.81 16.59 -29.11
N ASN A 320 7.30 15.82 -30.09
CA ASN A 320 8.71 15.86 -30.50
C ASN A 320 8.97 17.02 -31.46
N ASP A 321 10.24 17.17 -31.89
CA ASP A 321 10.70 18.27 -32.74
C ASP A 321 10.15 18.24 -34.18
N VAL A 322 9.53 17.13 -34.59
CA VAL A 322 8.88 16.98 -35.91
C VAL A 322 7.36 17.10 -35.87
N GLY A 323 6.77 17.34 -34.69
CA GLY A 323 5.33 17.55 -34.52
C GLY A 323 4.51 16.28 -34.32
N GLU A 324 5.13 15.18 -33.93
CA GLU A 324 4.41 13.98 -33.52
C GLU A 324 4.12 14.02 -32.03
N VAL A 325 2.92 13.67 -31.63
CA VAL A 325 2.52 13.56 -30.24
C VAL A 325 3.20 12.36 -29.58
N ARG A 326 4.00 12.64 -28.55
CA ARG A 326 4.72 11.65 -27.72
C ARG A 326 4.06 11.42 -26.36
N ALA A 327 3.31 12.37 -25.88
CA ALA A 327 2.62 12.25 -24.63
C ALA A 327 1.20 12.79 -24.72
N VAL A 328 0.27 12.07 -24.07
CA VAL A 328 -1.11 12.50 -23.79
C VAL A 328 -1.29 12.38 -22.30
N ALA A 329 -1.47 13.53 -21.60
CA ALA A 329 -1.52 13.56 -20.13
C ALA A 329 -2.66 14.42 -19.63
N PHE A 330 -3.60 13.79 -18.90
CA PHE A 330 -4.70 14.47 -18.19
C PHE A 330 -4.77 13.97 -16.76
N ASP A 331 -4.74 14.89 -15.83
CA ASP A 331 -4.87 14.63 -14.41
C ASP A 331 -5.98 15.51 -13.86
N ASP A 332 -7.01 14.90 -13.24
CA ASP A 332 -8.15 15.61 -12.62
C ASP A 332 -8.72 16.72 -13.54
N ASN A 333 -9.05 16.33 -14.77
CA ASN A 333 -9.46 17.28 -15.80
C ASN A 333 -10.95 17.16 -16.20
N ASN A 334 -11.74 16.46 -15.39
CA ASN A 334 -13.18 16.27 -15.60
C ASN A 334 -13.51 15.65 -16.96
N LEU A 335 -12.72 14.62 -17.36
CA LEU A 335 -13.05 13.81 -18.51
C LEU A 335 -14.29 12.97 -18.21
N VAL A 336 -15.17 12.81 -19.22
CA VAL A 336 -16.40 12.02 -19.13
C VAL A 336 -16.59 11.22 -20.39
N GLY A 337 -16.84 9.91 -20.28
CA GLY A 337 -17.04 9.02 -21.42
C GLY A 337 -15.96 7.96 -21.54
N GLU A 338 -15.53 7.63 -22.75
CA GLU A 338 -14.67 6.45 -22.98
C GLU A 338 -13.39 6.80 -23.76
N LEU A 339 -12.37 5.97 -23.59
CA LEU A 339 -11.14 6.04 -24.37
C LEU A 339 -11.43 5.59 -25.82
N PRO A 340 -11.26 6.43 -26.83
CA PRO A 340 -11.59 6.04 -28.20
C PRO A 340 -10.49 5.20 -28.82
N PRO A 341 -10.82 4.14 -29.60
CA PRO A 341 -9.83 3.29 -30.28
C PRO A 341 -8.96 4.07 -31.30
N GLU A 342 -9.46 5.18 -31.81
CA GLU A 342 -8.74 6.06 -32.73
C GLU A 342 -7.48 6.68 -32.12
N LEU A 343 -7.36 6.73 -30.79
CA LEU A 343 -6.14 7.20 -30.12
C LEU A 343 -4.94 6.35 -30.51
N SER A 344 -5.16 5.09 -30.88
CA SER A 344 -4.14 4.17 -31.38
C SER A 344 -3.49 4.57 -32.72
N ILE A 345 -4.04 5.56 -33.39
CA ILE A 345 -3.43 6.19 -34.58
C ILE A 345 -2.13 6.91 -34.21
N LEU A 346 -2.01 7.39 -32.97
CA LEU A 346 -0.86 8.13 -32.45
C LEU A 346 0.32 7.16 -32.19
N LYS A 347 0.96 6.67 -33.23
CA LYS A 347 2.00 5.62 -33.12
C LYS A 347 3.26 6.06 -32.40
N ALA A 348 3.51 7.35 -32.29
CA ALA A 348 4.71 7.89 -31.64
C ALA A 348 4.52 8.15 -30.14
N VAL A 349 3.35 7.87 -29.56
CA VAL A 349 3.06 8.10 -28.14
C VAL A 349 3.86 7.12 -27.29
N GLU A 350 4.68 7.69 -26.40
CA GLU A 350 5.46 6.97 -25.40
C GLU A 350 4.77 6.98 -24.03
N ASN A 351 4.01 8.05 -23.75
CA ASN A 351 3.31 8.22 -22.46
C ASN A 351 1.82 8.49 -22.67
N LEU A 352 0.98 7.57 -22.24
CA LEU A 352 -0.46 7.74 -22.18
C LEU A 352 -0.88 7.73 -20.70
N VAL A 353 -1.18 8.92 -20.16
CA VAL A 353 -1.49 9.13 -18.75
C VAL A 353 -2.81 9.87 -18.63
N ILE A 354 -3.88 9.16 -18.27
CA ILE A 354 -5.19 9.76 -18.01
C ILE A 354 -5.64 9.26 -16.64
N LYS A 355 -5.64 10.13 -15.64
CA LYS A 355 -5.88 9.75 -14.25
C LYS A 355 -6.81 10.71 -13.52
N ASN A 356 -7.43 10.22 -12.43
CA ASN A 356 -8.29 11.02 -11.55
C ASN A 356 -9.51 11.64 -12.28
N ASN A 357 -10.16 10.86 -13.16
CA ASN A 357 -11.38 11.28 -13.85
C ASN A 357 -12.47 10.23 -13.62
N PRO A 358 -13.24 10.31 -12.52
CA PRO A 358 -14.13 9.24 -12.08
C PRO A 358 -15.31 8.94 -13.03
N ASP A 359 -15.63 9.83 -13.95
CA ASP A 359 -16.67 9.65 -14.97
C ASP A 359 -16.09 9.25 -16.35
N PHE A 360 -14.77 8.99 -16.42
CA PHE A 360 -14.08 8.54 -17.63
C PHE A 360 -13.73 7.05 -17.52
N GLY A 361 -14.31 6.22 -18.39
CA GLY A 361 -14.19 4.78 -18.20
C GLY A 361 -14.57 3.92 -19.38
N GLY A 362 -15.37 2.88 -19.12
CA GLY A 362 -15.69 1.85 -20.10
C GLY A 362 -14.51 0.90 -20.37
N PRO A 363 -14.62 0.01 -21.35
CA PRO A 363 -13.57 -0.95 -21.65
C PRO A 363 -12.34 -0.25 -22.26
N ILE A 364 -11.14 -0.70 -21.88
CA ILE A 364 -9.90 -0.27 -22.53
C ILE A 364 -9.89 -0.86 -23.94
N PRO A 365 -9.78 -0.05 -25.03
CA PRO A 365 -9.80 -0.57 -26.39
C PRO A 365 -8.59 -1.47 -26.68
N LEU A 366 -8.83 -2.59 -27.38
CA LEU A 366 -7.75 -3.52 -27.77
C LEU A 366 -6.71 -2.86 -28.71
N GLU A 367 -7.10 -1.79 -29.39
CA GLU A 367 -6.25 -1.01 -30.29
C GLU A 367 -5.13 -0.27 -29.53
N VAL A 368 -5.26 -0.02 -28.23
CA VAL A 368 -4.18 0.54 -27.38
C VAL A 368 -2.92 -0.32 -27.51
N GLY A 369 -3.05 -1.65 -27.60
CA GLY A 369 -1.93 -2.54 -27.84
C GLY A 369 -1.22 -2.34 -29.18
N SER A 370 -1.72 -1.51 -30.10
CA SER A 370 -1.03 -1.15 -31.32
C SER A 370 -0.15 0.11 -31.21
N MET A 371 -0.09 0.73 -30.03
CA MET A 371 0.77 1.88 -29.71
C MET A 371 2.14 1.38 -29.22
N THR A 372 2.91 0.74 -30.09
CA THR A 372 4.09 -0.05 -29.74
C THR A 372 5.25 0.72 -29.12
N GLU A 373 5.25 2.06 -29.25
CA GLU A 373 6.26 2.93 -28.63
C GLU A 373 5.94 3.28 -27.16
N LEU A 374 4.78 2.82 -26.62
CA LEU A 374 4.40 3.10 -25.25
C LEU A 374 5.43 2.55 -24.26
N ARG A 375 5.87 3.44 -23.37
CA ARG A 375 6.72 3.16 -22.21
C ARG A 375 5.94 3.30 -20.92
N GLN A 376 4.94 4.18 -20.91
CA GLN A 376 4.07 4.41 -19.76
C GLN A 376 2.60 4.37 -20.22
N LEU A 377 1.84 3.48 -19.59
CA LEU A 377 0.38 3.41 -19.68
C LEU A 377 -0.21 3.54 -18.27
N ALA A 378 -0.82 4.68 -17.98
CA ALA A 378 -1.41 4.98 -16.68
C ALA A 378 -2.84 5.50 -16.85
N LEU A 379 -3.82 4.67 -16.50
CA LEU A 379 -5.26 4.96 -16.60
C LEU A 379 -5.93 4.83 -15.23
N TYR A 380 -5.23 5.16 -14.17
CA TYR A 380 -5.67 4.89 -12.80
C TYR A 380 -6.64 5.94 -12.24
N ASN A 381 -7.42 5.50 -11.24
CA ASN A 381 -8.43 6.31 -10.57
C ASN A 381 -9.43 6.89 -11.57
N ASN A 382 -10.02 5.99 -12.39
CA ASN A 382 -11.04 6.26 -13.38
C ASN A 382 -12.18 5.22 -13.25
N ASP A 383 -13.06 5.08 -14.26
CA ASP A 383 -14.17 4.11 -14.28
C ASP A 383 -14.00 3.07 -15.40
N HIS A 384 -12.75 2.63 -15.66
CA HIS A 384 -12.49 1.60 -16.66
C HIS A 384 -12.99 0.24 -16.21
N THR A 385 -13.61 -0.51 -17.14
CA THR A 385 -14.26 -1.80 -16.90
C THR A 385 -13.82 -2.87 -17.90
N GLY A 386 -14.24 -4.13 -17.67
CA GLY A 386 -13.90 -5.25 -18.55
C GLY A 386 -12.47 -5.78 -18.33
N GLU A 387 -12.02 -6.65 -19.23
CA GLU A 387 -10.69 -7.27 -19.13
C GLU A 387 -9.59 -6.33 -19.63
N ILE A 388 -8.38 -6.47 -19.09
CA ILE A 388 -7.18 -5.85 -19.68
C ILE A 388 -6.93 -6.50 -21.03
N PRO A 389 -6.90 -5.73 -22.15
CA PRO A 389 -6.74 -6.30 -23.49
C PRO A 389 -5.44 -7.08 -23.62
N VAL A 390 -5.52 -8.32 -24.14
CA VAL A 390 -4.34 -9.17 -24.36
C VAL A 390 -3.30 -8.50 -25.27
N THR A 391 -3.75 -7.66 -26.20
CA THR A 391 -2.87 -6.91 -27.11
C THR A 391 -1.90 -5.95 -26.41
N ILE A 392 -2.22 -5.52 -25.18
CA ILE A 392 -1.31 -4.75 -24.33
C ILE A 392 -0.10 -5.61 -23.98
N TYR A 393 -0.35 -6.84 -23.55
CA TYR A 393 0.71 -7.78 -23.17
C TYR A 393 1.51 -8.27 -24.38
N ASP A 394 0.84 -8.56 -25.51
CA ASP A 394 1.47 -9.14 -26.71
C ASP A 394 2.38 -8.16 -27.44
N ASN A 395 2.06 -6.86 -27.43
CA ASN A 395 2.67 -5.92 -28.36
C ASN A 395 3.47 -4.80 -27.69
N LEU A 396 3.18 -4.42 -26.42
CA LEU A 396 3.82 -3.28 -25.78
C LEU A 396 5.13 -3.68 -25.08
N ILE A 397 6.03 -4.31 -25.79
CA ILE A 397 7.28 -4.88 -25.26
C ILE A 397 8.26 -3.84 -24.69
N HIS A 398 8.05 -2.55 -24.98
CA HIS A 398 8.82 -1.42 -24.46
C HIS A 398 8.18 -0.79 -23.22
N LEU A 399 7.05 -1.33 -22.74
CA LEU A 399 6.35 -0.80 -21.60
C LEU A 399 7.17 -0.99 -20.31
N VAL A 400 7.45 0.12 -19.61
CA VAL A 400 8.21 0.18 -18.36
C VAL A 400 7.28 0.31 -17.16
N TYR A 401 6.17 1.02 -17.36
CA TYR A 401 5.22 1.34 -16.31
C TYR A 401 3.80 1.07 -16.77
N LEU A 402 3.11 0.16 -16.07
CA LEU A 402 1.68 -0.13 -16.27
C LEU A 402 0.94 0.11 -14.95
N ASN A 403 0.11 1.15 -14.91
CA ASN A 403 -0.72 1.46 -13.74
C ASN A 403 -2.19 1.60 -14.16
N LEU A 404 -3.01 0.66 -13.70
CA LEU A 404 -4.46 0.61 -13.93
C LEU A 404 -5.23 0.54 -12.61
N GLN A 405 -4.62 0.97 -11.49
CA GLN A 405 -5.24 0.90 -10.17
C GLN A 405 -6.52 1.73 -10.07
N ASP A 406 -7.36 1.42 -9.09
CA ASP A 406 -8.59 2.16 -8.77
C ASP A 406 -9.50 2.29 -10.00
N ASN A 407 -9.94 1.13 -10.52
CA ASN A 407 -10.87 1.00 -11.62
C ASN A 407 -11.83 -0.20 -11.37
N GLY A 408 -12.71 -0.50 -12.32
CA GLY A 408 -13.61 -1.67 -12.30
C GLY A 408 -13.16 -2.80 -13.23
N LEU A 409 -11.85 -2.99 -13.42
CA LEU A 409 -11.32 -4.00 -14.33
C LEU A 409 -11.55 -5.42 -13.79
N THR A 410 -11.93 -6.34 -14.68
CA THR A 410 -12.30 -7.73 -14.39
C THR A 410 -11.45 -8.72 -15.15
N GLY A 411 -11.66 -10.03 -14.92
CA GLY A 411 -10.96 -11.11 -15.60
C GLY A 411 -9.63 -11.45 -14.94
N GLU A 412 -8.81 -12.24 -15.62
CA GLU A 412 -7.55 -12.76 -15.08
C GLU A 412 -6.35 -11.95 -15.54
N LEU A 413 -5.32 -11.87 -14.69
CA LEU A 413 -3.99 -11.46 -15.12
C LEU A 413 -3.41 -12.55 -16.03
N ARG A 414 -3.45 -12.31 -17.34
CA ARG A 414 -3.11 -13.33 -18.35
C ARG A 414 -1.63 -13.69 -18.34
N PRO A 415 -1.31 -14.94 -18.71
CA PRO A 415 0.08 -15.39 -18.85
C PRO A 415 0.96 -14.53 -19.75
N GLU A 416 0.36 -13.89 -20.74
CA GLU A 416 1.04 -13.01 -21.70
C GLU A 416 1.69 -11.80 -21.05
N VAL A 417 1.33 -11.44 -19.80
CA VAL A 417 2.00 -10.37 -19.03
C VAL A 417 3.53 -10.57 -18.99
N GLY A 418 3.99 -11.83 -19.00
CA GLY A 418 5.42 -12.16 -19.02
C GLY A 418 6.15 -11.80 -20.33
N GLN A 419 5.46 -11.27 -21.33
CA GLN A 419 6.08 -10.76 -22.57
C GLN A 419 6.55 -9.30 -22.43
N LEU A 420 6.11 -8.58 -21.42
CA LEU A 420 6.47 -7.19 -21.14
C LEU A 420 7.87 -7.11 -20.51
N ALA A 421 8.90 -7.57 -21.22
CA ALA A 421 10.24 -7.77 -20.68
C ALA A 421 10.93 -6.50 -20.11
N SER A 422 10.47 -5.32 -20.52
CA SER A 422 10.99 -4.04 -20.01
C SER A 422 10.22 -3.51 -18.78
N LEU A 423 9.19 -4.26 -18.30
CA LEU A 423 8.30 -3.76 -17.26
C LEU A 423 9.00 -3.72 -15.90
N ARG A 424 9.03 -2.54 -15.30
CA ARG A 424 9.56 -2.31 -13.95
C ARG A 424 8.48 -2.18 -12.90
N LYS A 425 7.32 -1.61 -13.26
CA LYS A 425 6.21 -1.45 -12.32
C LYS A 425 4.90 -1.94 -12.92
N LEU A 426 4.27 -2.90 -12.25
CA LEU A 426 2.92 -3.41 -12.53
C LEU A 426 2.02 -3.10 -11.35
N ILE A 427 1.09 -2.14 -11.53
CA ILE A 427 0.23 -1.63 -10.47
C ILE A 427 -1.23 -1.80 -10.90
N LEU A 428 -1.93 -2.71 -10.22
CA LEU A 428 -3.31 -3.11 -10.52
C LEU A 428 -4.21 -3.05 -9.27
N PHE A 429 -3.84 -2.25 -8.26
CA PHE A 429 -4.59 -2.14 -6.99
C PHE A 429 -6.07 -1.84 -7.22
N ASN A 430 -6.91 -2.29 -6.28
CA ASN A 430 -8.33 -1.91 -6.20
C ASN A 430 -9.06 -2.05 -7.53
N ASN A 431 -9.11 -3.28 -8.03
CA ASN A 431 -9.88 -3.69 -9.18
C ASN A 431 -10.74 -4.93 -8.84
N GLU A 432 -11.37 -5.54 -9.83
CA GLU A 432 -12.12 -6.77 -9.69
C GLU A 432 -11.44 -7.97 -10.38
N LEU A 433 -10.10 -7.89 -10.54
CA LEU A 433 -9.30 -8.93 -11.17
C LEU A 433 -9.34 -10.22 -10.35
N GLU A 434 -9.41 -11.37 -11.03
CA GLU A 434 -9.58 -12.66 -10.37
C GLU A 434 -8.62 -13.73 -10.94
N GLY A 435 -8.80 -14.98 -10.50
CA GLY A 435 -7.94 -16.08 -10.93
C GLY A 435 -6.62 -16.15 -10.18
N PRO A 436 -5.72 -17.06 -10.59
CA PRO A 436 -4.44 -17.24 -9.92
C PRO A 436 -3.42 -16.17 -10.33
N VAL A 437 -2.53 -15.81 -9.39
CA VAL A 437 -1.34 -15.04 -9.74
C VAL A 437 -0.37 -15.94 -10.50
N HIS A 438 -0.31 -15.77 -11.82
CA HIS A 438 0.49 -16.60 -12.72
C HIS A 438 2.00 -16.29 -12.63
N ALA A 439 2.58 -16.53 -11.45
CA ALA A 439 3.98 -16.20 -11.17
C ALA A 439 5.00 -16.90 -12.10
N LEU A 440 4.62 -18.00 -12.77
CA LEU A 440 5.48 -18.62 -13.79
C LEU A 440 5.82 -17.65 -14.92
N HIS A 441 4.87 -16.81 -15.30
CA HIS A 441 5.02 -15.85 -16.40
C HIS A 441 5.59 -14.52 -15.88
N LEU A 442 5.23 -14.10 -14.66
CA LEU A 442 5.84 -12.94 -14.01
C LEU A 442 7.35 -13.13 -13.79
N ALA A 443 7.82 -14.35 -13.62
CA ALA A 443 9.26 -14.66 -13.49
C ALA A 443 10.08 -14.38 -14.76
N ASN A 444 9.46 -14.01 -15.87
CA ASN A 444 10.15 -13.56 -17.08
C ASN A 444 10.39 -12.04 -17.10
N LEU A 445 9.86 -11.32 -16.10
CA LEU A 445 10.00 -9.87 -15.95
C LEU A 445 11.26 -9.56 -15.14
N ASP A 446 12.42 -9.72 -15.75
CA ASP A 446 13.73 -9.58 -15.07
C ASP A 446 13.98 -8.17 -14.50
N GLU A 447 13.34 -7.16 -15.08
CA GLU A 447 13.45 -5.75 -14.66
C GLU A 447 12.37 -5.34 -13.63
N LEU A 448 11.47 -6.26 -13.21
CA LEU A 448 10.34 -5.91 -12.35
C LEU A 448 10.81 -5.58 -10.93
N GLU A 449 10.53 -4.35 -10.49
CA GLU A 449 10.85 -3.80 -9.17
C GLU A 449 9.61 -3.71 -8.27
N TYR A 450 8.44 -3.49 -8.86
CA TYR A 450 7.21 -3.25 -8.14
C TYR A 450 6.06 -4.10 -8.68
N LEU A 451 5.47 -4.94 -7.85
CA LEU A 451 4.28 -5.75 -8.15
C LEU A 451 3.17 -5.43 -7.15
N GLY A 452 2.17 -4.69 -7.60
CA GLY A 452 1.02 -4.26 -6.79
C GLY A 452 -0.29 -4.86 -7.29
N LEU A 453 -0.82 -5.83 -6.54
CA LEU A 453 -2.06 -6.57 -6.88
C LEU A 453 -3.12 -6.49 -5.76
N SER A 454 -2.91 -5.65 -4.73
CA SER A 454 -3.79 -5.55 -3.57
C SER A 454 -5.22 -5.14 -3.92
N GLY A 455 -6.18 -5.51 -3.06
CA GLY A 455 -7.58 -5.08 -3.24
C GLY A 455 -8.24 -5.66 -4.49
N ASN A 456 -8.01 -6.93 -4.79
CA ASN A 456 -8.59 -7.65 -5.92
C ASN A 456 -9.28 -8.96 -5.49
N LYS A 457 -9.57 -9.85 -6.42
CA LYS A 457 -10.15 -11.17 -6.17
C LYS A 457 -9.19 -12.30 -6.55
N PHE A 458 -7.86 -12.02 -6.59
CA PHE A 458 -6.87 -13.05 -6.89
C PHE A 458 -6.95 -14.22 -5.92
N SER A 459 -6.77 -15.44 -6.41
CA SER A 459 -6.96 -16.66 -5.66
C SER A 459 -5.88 -17.71 -5.96
N GLY A 460 -5.98 -18.88 -5.32
CA GLY A 460 -4.97 -19.93 -5.48
C GLY A 460 -3.67 -19.64 -4.75
N PRO A 461 -2.66 -20.52 -4.84
CA PRO A 461 -1.41 -20.41 -4.10
C PRO A 461 -0.45 -19.39 -4.74
N ILE A 462 0.40 -18.80 -3.90
CA ILE A 462 1.58 -18.07 -4.38
C ILE A 462 2.52 -19.07 -5.03
N ALA A 463 2.69 -18.95 -6.35
CA ALA A 463 3.56 -19.85 -7.07
C ALA A 463 5.04 -19.59 -6.71
N HIS A 464 5.81 -20.66 -6.53
CA HIS A 464 7.21 -20.57 -6.11
C HIS A 464 8.12 -19.80 -7.08
N GLN A 465 7.68 -19.62 -8.33
CA GLN A 465 8.43 -18.89 -9.36
C GLN A 465 8.52 -17.39 -9.07
N ILE A 466 7.66 -16.83 -8.21
CA ILE A 466 7.76 -15.41 -7.82
C ILE A 466 9.14 -15.09 -7.22
N GLY A 467 9.75 -16.06 -6.53
CA GLY A 467 11.12 -15.94 -6.01
C GLY A 467 12.21 -15.86 -7.09
N ASN A 468 11.88 -16.02 -8.36
CA ASN A 468 12.84 -15.89 -9.46
C ASN A 468 12.83 -14.48 -10.09
N ILE A 469 12.17 -13.49 -9.49
CA ILE A 469 12.19 -12.08 -9.95
C ILE A 469 13.30 -11.36 -9.16
N PRO A 470 14.51 -11.20 -9.70
CA PRO A 470 15.69 -10.86 -8.89
C PRO A 470 15.71 -9.41 -8.41
N GLY A 471 15.02 -8.53 -9.13
CA GLY A 471 14.99 -7.08 -8.86
C GLY A 471 13.78 -6.63 -8.06
N LEU A 472 12.90 -7.54 -7.61
CA LEU A 472 11.67 -7.16 -6.95
C LEU A 472 11.95 -6.51 -5.59
N GLU A 473 11.53 -5.25 -5.44
CA GLU A 473 11.66 -4.45 -4.23
C GLU A 473 10.35 -4.35 -3.44
N TYR A 474 9.22 -4.36 -4.14
CA TYR A 474 7.89 -4.17 -3.54
C TYR A 474 6.92 -5.24 -4.03
N LEU A 475 6.33 -5.97 -3.10
CA LEU A 475 5.34 -7.03 -3.37
C LEU A 475 4.10 -6.81 -2.50
N TYR A 476 3.01 -6.36 -3.11
CA TYR A 476 1.74 -6.09 -2.45
C TYR A 476 0.65 -7.01 -2.99
N LEU A 477 0.16 -7.90 -2.15
CA LEU A 477 -0.83 -8.94 -2.46
C LEU A 477 -2.02 -8.92 -1.49
N ASP A 478 -2.08 -7.94 -0.61
CA ASP A 478 -3.07 -7.86 0.47
C ASP A 478 -4.50 -7.69 -0.05
N ASN A 479 -5.48 -8.00 0.82
CA ASN A 479 -6.91 -7.90 0.51
C ASN A 479 -7.30 -8.66 -0.77
N ASN A 480 -6.96 -9.95 -0.83
CA ASN A 480 -7.27 -10.88 -1.90
C ASN A 480 -7.87 -12.19 -1.33
N ARG A 481 -7.93 -13.25 -2.14
CA ARG A 481 -8.38 -14.60 -1.76
C ARG A 481 -7.28 -15.63 -1.97
N ILE A 482 -6.02 -15.20 -1.79
CA ILE A 482 -4.83 -16.04 -2.00
C ILE A 482 -4.82 -17.14 -0.92
N THR A 483 -4.57 -18.37 -1.35
CA THR A 483 -4.58 -19.57 -0.52
C THR A 483 -3.23 -20.30 -0.55
N GLY A 484 -3.15 -21.49 0.06
CA GLY A 484 -1.93 -22.31 0.02
C GLY A 484 -0.90 -21.91 1.07
N THR A 485 0.33 -22.35 0.88
CA THR A 485 1.44 -22.10 1.80
C THR A 485 2.46 -21.14 1.20
N LEU A 486 3.22 -20.47 2.06
CA LEU A 486 4.34 -19.64 1.64
C LEU A 486 5.44 -20.51 1.03
N PRO A 487 5.83 -20.30 -0.23
CA PRO A 487 6.90 -21.08 -0.83
C PRO A 487 8.27 -20.64 -0.31
N SER A 488 9.17 -21.59 -0.02
CA SER A 488 10.53 -21.31 0.48
C SER A 488 11.36 -20.45 -0.49
N LYS A 489 11.05 -20.49 -1.78
CA LYS A 489 11.71 -19.66 -2.79
C LYS A 489 11.47 -18.15 -2.64
N LEU A 490 10.50 -17.73 -1.82
CA LEU A 490 10.38 -16.31 -1.45
C LEU A 490 11.68 -15.76 -0.88
N GLY A 491 12.44 -16.56 -0.12
CA GLY A 491 13.74 -16.17 0.40
C GLY A 491 14.83 -15.88 -0.64
N LEU A 492 14.55 -16.05 -1.95
CA LEU A 492 15.44 -15.62 -3.03
C LEU A 492 15.27 -14.13 -3.39
N LEU A 493 14.20 -13.49 -2.91
CA LEU A 493 13.92 -12.07 -3.12
C LEU A 493 14.74 -11.20 -2.17
N SER A 494 16.07 -11.26 -2.27
CA SER A 494 16.98 -10.57 -1.35
C SER A 494 16.94 -9.04 -1.43
N SER A 495 16.45 -8.50 -2.53
CA SER A 495 16.28 -7.04 -2.74
C SER A 495 14.92 -6.51 -2.26
N LEU A 496 14.04 -7.41 -1.75
CA LEU A 496 12.69 -7.02 -1.35
C LEU A 496 12.75 -6.11 -0.11
N LYS A 497 12.10 -4.96 -0.21
CA LYS A 497 12.00 -3.95 0.86
C LYS A 497 10.64 -3.98 1.56
N SER A 498 9.59 -4.29 0.82
CA SER A 498 8.24 -4.35 1.37
C SER A 498 7.48 -5.57 0.86
N PHE A 499 6.92 -6.34 1.80
CA PHE A 499 6.07 -7.48 1.50
C PHE A 499 4.79 -7.42 2.32
N ASN A 500 3.68 -7.16 1.64
CA ASN A 500 2.36 -7.17 2.24
C ASN A 500 1.49 -8.29 1.65
N LEU A 501 0.94 -9.14 2.55
CA LEU A 501 0.04 -10.25 2.22
C LEU A 501 -1.20 -10.26 3.13
N ASP A 502 -1.52 -9.14 3.75
CA ASP A 502 -2.62 -9.03 4.72
C ASP A 502 -3.96 -9.47 4.14
N ASN A 503 -4.84 -9.96 5.03
CA ASN A 503 -6.22 -10.27 4.69
C ASN A 503 -6.35 -11.21 3.47
N ASN A 504 -5.73 -12.38 3.57
CA ASN A 504 -5.80 -13.47 2.61
C ASN A 504 -6.18 -14.80 3.32
N GLU A 505 -6.14 -15.90 2.59
CA GLU A 505 -6.45 -17.24 3.11
C GLU A 505 -5.20 -18.14 3.16
N VAL A 506 -4.01 -17.55 3.29
CA VAL A 506 -2.73 -18.27 3.31
C VAL A 506 -2.58 -19.03 4.64
N PHE A 507 -2.10 -20.28 4.57
CA PHE A 507 -1.98 -21.17 5.72
C PHE A 507 -0.60 -21.87 5.79
N GLY A 508 -0.37 -22.64 6.85
CA GLY A 508 0.89 -23.34 7.08
C GLY A 508 1.91 -22.47 7.80
N ASN A 509 3.18 -22.81 7.68
CA ASN A 509 4.25 -22.16 8.43
C ASN A 509 4.95 -21.10 7.58
N ILE A 510 5.57 -20.11 8.23
CA ILE A 510 6.58 -19.27 7.59
C ILE A 510 7.82 -20.14 7.32
N PRO A 511 8.32 -20.19 6.08
CA PRO A 511 9.54 -20.93 5.77
C PRO A 511 10.77 -20.25 6.36
N THR A 512 11.77 -21.03 6.80
CA THR A 512 13.01 -20.50 7.39
C THR A 512 13.79 -19.60 6.43
N GLU A 513 13.64 -19.83 5.13
CA GLU A 513 14.26 -19.03 4.08
C GLU A 513 13.79 -17.56 4.05
N ILE A 514 12.73 -17.21 4.80
CA ILE A 514 12.28 -15.81 4.95
C ILE A 514 13.42 -14.91 5.49
N GLY A 515 14.28 -15.45 6.35
CA GLY A 515 15.43 -14.75 6.91
C GLY A 515 16.49 -14.32 5.89
N ASN A 516 16.42 -14.81 4.64
CA ASN A 516 17.33 -14.39 3.58
C ASN A 516 16.93 -13.04 2.94
N MET A 517 15.75 -12.50 3.25
CA MET A 517 15.29 -11.19 2.79
C MET A 517 15.91 -10.09 3.65
N VAL A 518 17.23 -9.91 3.55
CA VAL A 518 17.99 -9.04 4.45
C VAL A 518 17.74 -7.54 4.26
N ASP A 519 17.24 -7.14 3.10
CA ASP A 519 16.90 -5.75 2.78
C ASP A 519 15.44 -5.40 3.13
N LEU A 520 14.66 -6.38 3.66
CA LEU A 520 13.24 -6.17 3.97
C LEU A 520 13.07 -5.21 5.15
N GLU A 521 12.31 -4.14 4.92
CA GLU A 521 11.98 -3.10 5.88
C GLU A 521 10.56 -3.27 6.46
N TYR A 522 9.65 -3.76 5.64
CA TYR A 522 8.24 -3.96 6.00
C TYR A 522 7.77 -5.37 5.67
N LEU A 523 7.31 -6.11 6.68
CA LEU A 523 6.70 -7.44 6.55
C LEU A 523 5.33 -7.45 7.20
N SER A 524 4.27 -7.71 6.43
CA SER A 524 2.93 -7.87 6.98
C SER A 524 2.18 -9.06 6.38
N PHE A 525 1.77 -9.99 7.25
CA PHE A 525 0.95 -11.18 6.94
C PHE A 525 -0.30 -11.25 7.81
N ARG A 526 -0.76 -10.09 8.30
CA ARG A 526 -1.93 -10.00 9.17
C ARG A 526 -3.17 -10.60 8.54
N GLY A 527 -4.06 -11.21 9.37
CA GLY A 527 -5.37 -11.65 8.90
C GLY A 527 -5.30 -12.81 7.92
N ASN A 528 -4.48 -13.82 8.23
CA ASN A 528 -4.32 -15.05 7.47
C ASN A 528 -4.60 -16.29 8.34
N SER A 529 -4.30 -17.47 7.82
CA SER A 529 -4.40 -18.75 8.54
C SER A 529 -3.03 -19.38 8.80
N LEU A 530 -1.98 -18.56 8.87
CA LEU A 530 -0.61 -19.02 9.15
C LEU A 530 -0.50 -19.63 10.57
N SER A 531 0.34 -20.62 10.73
CA SER A 531 0.46 -21.41 11.96
C SER A 531 1.90 -21.88 12.20
N GLY A 532 2.12 -22.66 13.26
CA GLY A 532 3.46 -23.10 13.67
C GLY A 532 4.22 -22.02 14.42
N ALA A 533 5.48 -22.27 14.73
CA ALA A 533 6.33 -21.30 15.40
C ALA A 533 6.86 -20.26 14.42
N ILE A 534 7.13 -19.06 14.91
CA ILE A 534 7.89 -18.05 14.18
C ILE A 534 9.34 -18.58 14.08
N PRO A 535 9.91 -18.66 12.84
CA PRO A 535 11.25 -19.23 12.68
C PRO A 535 12.33 -18.31 13.27
N THR A 536 13.38 -18.92 13.85
CA THR A 536 14.52 -18.19 14.43
C THR A 536 15.26 -17.32 13.41
N GLU A 537 15.19 -17.71 12.15
CA GLU A 537 15.83 -17.02 11.02
C GLU A 537 15.25 -15.61 10.78
N VAL A 538 14.08 -15.26 11.34
CA VAL A 538 13.59 -13.87 11.29
C VAL A 538 14.60 -12.89 11.91
N GLY A 539 15.40 -13.33 12.91
CA GLY A 539 16.44 -12.52 13.53
C GLY A 539 17.57 -12.09 12.59
N THR A 540 17.65 -12.66 11.38
CA THR A 540 18.65 -12.25 10.36
C THR A 540 18.19 -11.07 9.49
N MET A 541 16.93 -10.65 9.59
CA MET A 541 16.31 -9.60 8.77
C MET A 541 16.62 -8.20 9.34
N GLN A 542 17.89 -7.83 9.28
CA GLN A 542 18.44 -6.67 10.01
C GLN A 542 17.91 -5.30 9.55
N SER A 543 17.31 -5.22 8.35
CA SER A 543 16.71 -3.96 7.84
C SER A 543 15.28 -3.77 8.31
N LEU A 544 14.67 -4.78 8.99
CA LEU A 544 13.26 -4.78 9.29
C LEU A 544 12.89 -3.68 10.29
N VAL A 545 11.91 -2.86 9.90
CA VAL A 545 11.36 -1.75 10.68
C VAL A 545 9.99 -2.12 11.27
N THR A 546 9.17 -2.82 10.49
CA THR A 546 7.84 -3.26 10.90
C THR A 546 7.65 -4.75 10.60
N MET A 547 7.25 -5.52 11.63
CA MET A 547 6.80 -6.90 11.51
C MET A 547 5.37 -7.01 12.01
N ASN A 548 4.44 -7.38 11.13
CA ASN A 548 3.04 -7.60 11.48
C ASN A 548 2.58 -9.01 11.10
N LEU A 549 2.42 -9.87 12.11
CA LEU A 549 1.91 -11.23 11.96
C LEU A 549 0.60 -11.43 12.75
N ALA A 550 -0.08 -10.35 13.08
CA ALA A 550 -1.31 -10.36 13.89
C ALA A 550 -2.45 -11.13 13.23
N THR A 551 -3.40 -11.58 14.04
CA THR A 551 -4.63 -12.24 13.57
C THR A 551 -4.30 -13.46 12.68
N ASN A 552 -3.56 -14.39 13.26
CA ASN A 552 -3.15 -15.67 12.68
C ASN A 552 -3.27 -16.82 13.71
N PHE A 553 -2.66 -17.96 13.45
CA PHE A 553 -2.66 -19.10 14.35
C PHE A 553 -1.23 -19.50 14.80
N PHE A 554 -0.29 -18.57 14.80
CA PHE A 554 1.07 -18.83 15.28
C PHE A 554 1.05 -19.35 16.72
N ASN A 555 1.89 -20.34 17.00
CA ASN A 555 1.97 -21.01 18.29
C ASN A 555 3.43 -21.27 18.68
N GLY A 556 3.65 -21.86 19.85
CA GLY A 556 4.98 -21.98 20.42
C GLY A 556 5.47 -20.69 21.05
N GLU A 557 6.72 -20.65 21.42
CA GLU A 557 7.34 -19.49 22.08
C GLU A 557 7.88 -18.50 21.04
N LEU A 558 8.02 -17.24 21.43
CA LEU A 558 8.73 -16.24 20.64
C LEU A 558 10.23 -16.61 20.60
N PRO A 559 10.87 -16.64 19.41
CA PRO A 559 12.28 -16.93 19.33
C PRO A 559 13.12 -15.81 19.95
N GLU A 560 14.17 -16.15 20.69
CA GLU A 560 15.09 -15.16 21.27
C GLU A 560 15.74 -14.27 20.21
N GLU A 561 15.95 -14.82 19.01
CA GLU A 561 16.59 -14.15 17.88
C GLU A 561 15.80 -12.95 17.37
N ILE A 562 14.50 -12.84 17.72
CA ILE A 562 13.71 -11.62 17.39
C ILE A 562 14.32 -10.36 18.03
N GLY A 563 14.98 -10.52 19.20
CA GLY A 563 15.69 -9.45 19.88
C GLY A 563 16.92 -8.93 19.14
N ALA A 564 17.37 -9.62 18.08
CA ALA A 564 18.47 -9.18 17.22
C ALA A 564 18.05 -8.18 16.14
N LEU A 565 16.76 -7.85 16.03
CA LEU A 565 16.22 -6.91 15.03
C LEU A 565 16.43 -5.47 15.49
N ASP A 566 17.65 -4.96 15.41
CA ASP A 566 18.05 -3.65 15.95
C ASP A 566 17.25 -2.46 15.34
N ASN A 567 16.78 -2.60 14.10
CA ASN A 567 16.04 -1.53 13.43
C ASN A 567 14.51 -1.61 13.62
N LEU A 568 14.00 -2.68 14.27
CA LEU A 568 12.56 -2.88 14.44
C LEU A 568 11.97 -1.81 15.36
N LYS A 569 10.93 -1.14 14.86
CA LYS A 569 10.14 -0.14 15.58
C LYS A 569 8.79 -0.67 16.02
N HIS A 570 8.18 -1.53 15.20
CA HIS A 570 6.82 -2.00 15.43
C HIS A 570 6.75 -3.52 15.30
N LEU A 571 6.33 -4.19 16.37
CA LEU A 571 6.11 -5.62 16.44
C LEU A 571 4.65 -5.92 16.79
N TYR A 572 3.87 -6.38 15.82
CA TYR A 572 2.46 -6.73 15.97
C TYR A 572 2.26 -8.24 15.84
N LEU A 573 1.92 -8.90 16.95
CA LEU A 573 1.69 -10.33 17.05
C LEU A 573 0.36 -10.66 17.75
N PHE A 574 -0.52 -9.68 17.90
CA PHE A 574 -1.79 -9.84 18.61
C PHE A 574 -2.73 -10.84 17.91
N GLN A 575 -3.66 -11.42 18.69
CA GLN A 575 -4.62 -12.41 18.19
C GLN A 575 -3.94 -13.62 17.53
N ASN A 576 -3.08 -14.29 18.30
CA ASN A 576 -2.41 -15.53 17.91
C ASN A 576 -2.54 -16.59 19.06
N LYS A 577 -1.69 -17.62 19.01
CA LYS A 577 -1.65 -18.66 20.03
C LYS A 577 -0.25 -18.79 20.65
N ILE A 578 0.55 -17.71 20.60
CA ILE A 578 1.92 -17.65 21.08
C ILE A 578 1.91 -17.88 22.59
N GLU A 579 2.81 -18.73 23.09
CA GLU A 579 2.89 -19.11 24.49
C GLU A 579 4.30 -18.90 25.05
N GLY A 580 4.50 -19.19 26.34
CA GLY A 580 5.79 -18.95 27.01
C GLY A 580 5.95 -17.50 27.51
N ALA A 581 7.11 -17.16 28.00
CA ALA A 581 7.46 -15.80 28.39
C ALA A 581 7.96 -14.98 27.18
N ILE A 582 7.85 -13.67 27.28
CA ILE A 582 8.50 -12.76 26.31
C ILE A 582 10.02 -12.90 26.53
N PRO A 583 10.81 -13.13 25.46
CA PRO A 583 12.26 -13.27 25.56
C PRO A 583 12.95 -12.04 26.13
N ASP A 584 13.95 -12.23 26.99
CA ASP A 584 14.70 -11.12 27.60
C ASP A 584 15.41 -10.25 26.56
N LEU A 585 15.85 -10.84 25.44
CA LEU A 585 16.51 -10.11 24.35
C LEU A 585 15.61 -9.06 23.68
N ILE A 586 14.29 -9.07 23.89
CA ILE A 586 13.39 -7.96 23.47
C ILE A 586 13.88 -6.64 24.09
N GLY A 587 14.38 -6.67 25.34
CA GLY A 587 14.95 -5.50 26.01
C GLY A 587 16.17 -4.88 25.33
N THR A 588 16.82 -5.58 24.40
CA THR A 588 17.98 -5.06 23.65
C THR A 588 17.64 -4.33 22.36
N MET A 589 16.35 -4.29 21.97
CA MET A 589 15.89 -3.71 20.71
C MET A 589 15.84 -2.17 20.80
N ALA A 590 16.94 -1.53 20.47
CA ALA A 590 17.20 -0.11 20.71
C ALA A 590 16.25 0.87 20.01
N ASN A 591 15.42 0.42 19.06
CA ASN A 591 14.50 1.24 18.30
C ASN A 591 13.01 0.88 18.48
N LEU A 592 12.70 -0.14 19.31
CA LEU A 592 11.32 -0.62 19.47
C LEU A 592 10.44 0.43 20.13
N LYS A 593 9.37 0.80 19.44
CA LYS A 593 8.36 1.78 19.87
C LYS A 593 7.06 1.13 20.31
N VAL A 594 6.61 0.14 19.54
CA VAL A 594 5.34 -0.56 19.77
C VAL A 594 5.59 -2.04 19.91
N LEU A 595 5.14 -2.62 21.02
CA LEU A 595 5.10 -4.07 21.25
C LEU A 595 3.66 -4.49 21.51
N PHE A 596 3.04 -5.15 20.52
CA PHE A 596 1.63 -5.54 20.60
C PHE A 596 1.48 -7.07 20.55
N LEU A 597 1.24 -7.67 21.72
CA LEU A 597 1.11 -9.12 21.95
C LEU A 597 -0.25 -9.54 22.51
N SER A 598 -1.24 -8.65 22.54
CA SER A 598 -2.56 -8.94 23.13
C SER A 598 -3.24 -10.15 22.50
N SER A 599 -4.13 -10.80 23.24
CA SER A 599 -4.89 -11.98 22.79
C SER A 599 -3.99 -13.14 22.33
N ASN A 600 -3.11 -13.57 23.24
CA ASN A 600 -2.21 -14.70 23.10
C ASN A 600 -2.24 -15.63 24.34
N LYS A 601 -1.20 -16.39 24.57
CA LYS A 601 -1.05 -17.24 25.75
C LYS A 601 0.27 -16.94 26.50
N ILE A 602 0.77 -15.70 26.42
CA ILE A 602 1.99 -15.24 27.03
C ILE A 602 1.89 -15.40 28.57
N THR A 603 2.94 -15.88 29.21
CA THR A 603 2.92 -16.20 30.65
C THR A 603 3.73 -15.27 31.53
N GLY A 604 4.66 -14.47 30.95
CA GLY A 604 5.54 -13.61 31.74
C GLY A 604 6.10 -12.43 30.96
N PHE A 605 6.50 -11.40 31.72
CA PHE A 605 7.25 -10.25 31.22
C PHE A 605 8.70 -10.62 30.92
N PRO A 606 9.39 -9.88 30.03
CA PRO A 606 10.84 -9.98 29.89
C PRO A 606 11.52 -9.39 31.14
N ALA A 607 12.56 -10.04 31.64
CA ALA A 607 13.29 -9.54 32.81
C ALA A 607 13.98 -8.19 32.52
N GLU A 608 14.45 -8.01 31.29
CA GLU A 608 15.27 -6.86 30.85
C GLU A 608 14.45 -5.79 30.12
N VAL A 609 13.13 -5.66 30.39
CA VAL A 609 12.25 -4.68 29.71
C VAL A 609 12.75 -3.23 29.88
N SER A 610 13.49 -2.94 30.97
CA SER A 610 14.09 -1.63 31.22
C SER A 610 15.03 -1.14 30.12
N GLY A 611 15.59 -2.05 29.30
CA GLY A 611 16.41 -1.68 28.16
C GLY A 611 15.67 -0.89 27.08
N LEU A 612 14.33 -0.91 27.10
CA LEU A 612 13.46 -0.16 26.18
C LEU A 612 13.06 1.23 26.72
N SER A 613 13.68 1.70 27.80
CA SER A 613 13.30 2.91 28.53
C SER A 613 13.28 4.20 27.69
N ASP A 614 14.12 4.28 26.68
CA ASP A 614 14.29 5.46 25.83
C ASP A 614 13.42 5.45 24.57
N THR A 615 12.78 4.31 24.25
CA THR A 615 12.16 4.11 22.92
C THR A 615 10.73 3.61 22.98
N LEU A 616 10.37 2.69 23.91
CA LEU A 616 9.05 2.09 23.93
C LEU A 616 7.99 3.12 24.36
N THR A 617 7.01 3.33 23.47
CA THR A 617 5.88 4.22 23.71
C THR A 617 4.58 3.46 23.98
N GLU A 618 4.45 2.24 23.45
CA GLU A 618 3.23 1.46 23.52
C GLU A 618 3.51 0.00 23.86
N LEU A 619 2.88 -0.50 24.91
CA LEU A 619 2.98 -1.89 25.36
C LEU A 619 1.57 -2.46 25.57
N TYR A 620 1.18 -3.39 24.68
CA TYR A 620 -0.12 -4.06 24.71
C TYR A 620 0.06 -5.55 25.00
N LEU A 621 -0.37 -5.99 26.18
CA LEU A 621 -0.29 -7.36 26.66
C LEU A 621 -1.65 -7.90 27.15
N SER A 622 -2.76 -7.23 26.83
CA SER A 622 -4.12 -7.63 27.22
C SER A 622 -4.47 -9.03 26.78
N ASP A 623 -5.38 -9.69 27.50
CA ASP A 623 -5.90 -11.01 27.16
C ASP A 623 -4.77 -12.04 26.93
N ASN A 624 -3.99 -12.28 27.99
CA ASN A 624 -2.90 -13.25 28.02
C ASN A 624 -2.97 -14.13 29.31
N LYS A 625 -1.90 -14.80 29.64
CA LYS A 625 -1.76 -15.64 30.82
C LYS A 625 -0.66 -15.14 31.74
N ILE A 626 -0.34 -13.87 31.70
CA ILE A 626 0.73 -13.27 32.50
C ILE A 626 0.32 -13.34 33.98
N SER A 627 1.21 -13.85 34.81
CA SER A 627 0.96 -14.05 36.25
C SER A 627 2.09 -13.49 37.08
N GLY A 628 1.86 -13.34 38.41
CA GLY A 628 2.80 -12.70 39.30
C GLY A 628 2.60 -11.19 39.38
N PRO A 629 3.45 -10.47 40.12
CA PRO A 629 3.33 -9.02 40.27
C PRO A 629 3.78 -8.27 39.03
N ILE A 630 3.30 -7.05 38.82
CA ILE A 630 3.82 -6.11 37.84
C ILE A 630 5.29 -5.85 38.18
N PRO A 631 6.26 -6.14 37.30
CA PRO A 631 7.67 -5.98 37.65
C PRO A 631 8.06 -4.52 37.74
N ALA A 632 8.90 -4.18 38.75
CA ALA A 632 9.36 -2.80 38.92
C ALA A 632 10.13 -2.23 37.73
N SER A 633 10.72 -3.10 36.89
CA SER A 633 11.41 -2.71 35.64
C SER A 633 10.48 -2.03 34.62
N VAL A 634 9.18 -2.27 34.67
CA VAL A 634 8.18 -1.53 33.85
C VAL A 634 8.22 -0.03 34.14
N CYS A 635 8.54 0.35 35.40
CA CYS A 635 8.62 1.76 35.80
C CYS A 635 9.81 2.53 35.18
N ASP A 636 10.75 1.83 34.54
CA ASP A 636 11.88 2.45 33.87
C ASP A 636 11.49 2.95 32.45
N LEU A 637 10.34 2.52 31.92
CA LEU A 637 9.84 2.87 30.58
C LEU A 637 9.28 4.32 30.54
N SER A 638 10.16 5.29 30.72
CA SER A 638 9.76 6.70 30.94
C SER A 638 9.06 7.36 29.75
N LYS A 639 9.15 6.76 28.55
CA LYS A 639 8.48 7.22 27.32
C LYS A 639 7.12 6.60 27.09
N LEU A 640 6.72 5.64 27.94
CA LEU A 640 5.49 4.88 27.72
C LEU A 640 4.26 5.78 27.80
N GLU A 641 3.45 5.74 26.74
CA GLU A 641 2.18 6.46 26.62
C GLU A 641 0.99 5.51 26.84
N VAL A 642 1.12 4.25 26.47
CA VAL A 642 0.08 3.22 26.57
C VAL A 642 0.62 1.99 27.28
N LEU A 643 -0.09 1.55 28.33
CA LEU A 643 0.20 0.31 29.04
C LEU A 643 -1.10 -0.47 29.28
N PHE A 644 -1.29 -1.54 28.49
CA PHE A 644 -2.43 -2.43 28.60
C PHE A 644 -1.99 -3.79 29.11
N LEU A 645 -2.42 -4.12 30.31
CA LEU A 645 -2.14 -5.38 31.02
C LEU A 645 -3.43 -6.09 31.46
N ASP A 646 -4.56 -5.59 31.04
CA ASP A 646 -5.89 -6.09 31.40
C ASP A 646 -6.10 -7.54 30.98
N SER A 647 -7.06 -8.20 31.62
CA SER A 647 -7.46 -9.57 31.28
C SER A 647 -6.29 -10.56 31.32
N ASN A 648 -5.57 -10.56 32.47
CA ASN A 648 -4.44 -11.45 32.75
C ASN A 648 -4.62 -12.10 34.16
N PHE A 649 -3.57 -12.67 34.73
CA PHE A 649 -3.53 -13.26 36.08
C PHE A 649 -2.52 -12.53 36.97
N LEU A 650 -2.34 -11.22 36.75
CA LEU A 650 -1.43 -10.41 37.54
C LEU A 650 -1.96 -10.28 38.97
N ASN A 651 -1.08 -10.37 39.96
CA ASN A 651 -1.42 -10.28 41.37
C ASN A 651 -0.50 -9.29 42.12
N GLY A 652 -0.75 -9.11 43.43
CA GLY A 652 -0.04 -8.13 44.25
C GLY A 652 -0.46 -6.69 43.97
N GLU A 653 0.31 -5.73 44.44
CA GLU A 653 -0.02 -4.30 44.36
C GLU A 653 0.48 -3.65 43.08
N ILE A 654 -0.18 -2.56 42.64
CA ILE A 654 0.36 -1.67 41.61
C ILE A 654 1.62 -0.99 42.17
N PRO A 655 2.82 -1.12 41.57
CA PRO A 655 4.02 -0.47 42.07
C PRO A 655 3.87 1.06 42.09
N ASP A 656 4.22 1.69 43.20
CA ASP A 656 4.17 3.15 43.39
C ASP A 656 4.94 3.93 42.29
N CYS A 657 5.96 3.30 41.73
CA CYS A 657 6.79 3.89 40.70
C CYS A 657 6.04 4.07 39.36
N VAL A 658 4.94 3.35 39.10
CA VAL A 658 4.10 3.57 37.90
C VAL A 658 3.63 5.05 37.88
N GLY A 659 3.04 5.53 38.99
CA GLY A 659 2.64 6.93 39.05
C GLY A 659 3.79 7.93 39.20
N ALA A 660 4.96 7.48 39.70
CA ALA A 660 6.11 8.34 39.91
C ALA A 660 6.95 8.60 38.69
N ASN A 661 7.13 7.56 37.81
CA ASN A 661 8.12 7.54 36.75
C ASN A 661 7.52 7.61 35.33
N LEU A 662 6.28 7.10 35.13
CA LEU A 662 5.66 7.03 33.81
C LEU A 662 4.89 8.30 33.47
N GLY A 663 5.55 9.46 33.55
CA GLY A 663 4.89 10.77 33.39
C GLY A 663 4.30 11.04 32.01
N SER A 664 4.67 10.25 30.98
CA SER A 664 4.12 10.32 29.61
C SER A 664 2.82 9.53 29.44
N LEU A 665 2.45 8.69 30.44
CA LEU A 665 1.36 7.72 30.30
C LEU A 665 0.00 8.42 30.10
N ARG A 666 -0.70 7.99 29.06
CA ARG A 666 -2.02 8.46 28.63
C ARG A 666 -3.11 7.44 28.92
N GLN A 667 -2.79 6.16 28.77
CA GLN A 667 -3.75 5.06 28.98
C GLN A 667 -3.12 3.97 29.82
N LEU A 668 -3.81 3.57 30.87
CA LEU A 668 -3.42 2.50 31.78
C LEU A 668 -4.60 1.57 32.03
N TYR A 669 -4.56 0.36 31.45
CA TYR A 669 -5.58 -0.65 31.66
C TYR A 669 -5.01 -1.83 32.43
N LEU A 670 -5.57 -2.10 33.61
CA LEU A 670 -5.21 -3.16 34.54
C LEU A 670 -6.41 -4.04 34.94
N PHE A 671 -7.57 -3.76 34.39
CA PHE A 671 -8.82 -4.46 34.74
C PHE A 671 -8.75 -5.96 34.43
N GLY A 672 -9.62 -6.76 35.08
CA GLY A 672 -9.69 -8.19 34.82
C GLY A 672 -8.41 -8.94 35.25
N ASN A 673 -7.89 -8.64 36.47
CA ASN A 673 -6.70 -9.28 37.01
C ASN A 673 -6.98 -9.72 38.49
N GLN A 674 -5.92 -10.04 39.23
CA GLN A 674 -5.97 -10.39 40.66
C GLN A 674 -5.12 -9.40 41.47
N LEU A 675 -5.06 -8.13 41.03
CA LEU A 675 -4.31 -7.09 41.71
C LEU A 675 -5.01 -6.70 43.02
N GLU A 676 -4.25 -6.55 44.09
CA GLU A 676 -4.77 -6.32 45.44
C GLU A 676 -4.21 -5.04 46.08
N GLY A 677 -4.65 -4.75 47.33
CA GLY A 677 -4.14 -3.61 48.06
C GLY A 677 -4.84 -2.29 47.73
N TYR A 678 -4.16 -1.17 47.98
CA TYR A 678 -4.69 0.16 47.75
C TYR A 678 -4.31 0.72 46.40
N ILE A 679 -5.19 1.49 45.76
CA ILE A 679 -4.86 2.23 44.52
C ILE A 679 -3.80 3.29 44.87
N PRO A 680 -2.59 3.25 44.27
CA PRO A 680 -1.49 4.14 44.66
C PRO A 680 -1.79 5.61 44.44
N GLN A 681 -1.59 6.43 45.48
CA GLN A 681 -1.79 7.88 45.38
C GLN A 681 -0.88 8.53 44.35
N ASN A 682 0.27 7.92 44.03
CA ASN A 682 1.23 8.43 43.04
C ASN A 682 0.64 8.53 41.65
N LEU A 683 -0.41 7.78 41.31
CA LEU A 683 -1.12 7.89 40.04
C LEU A 683 -1.64 9.31 39.74
N GLN A 684 -1.91 10.13 40.81
CA GLN A 684 -2.25 11.55 40.66
C GLN A 684 -1.19 12.39 39.91
N ARG A 685 0.05 11.88 39.76
CA ARG A 685 1.14 12.56 39.05
C ARG A 685 1.07 12.40 37.53
N LEU A 686 0.30 11.45 37.03
CA LEU A 686 0.11 11.17 35.62
C LEU A 686 -0.81 12.23 35.01
N LYS A 687 -0.25 13.40 34.74
CA LYS A 687 -1.02 14.56 34.25
C LYS A 687 -1.52 14.46 32.84
N GLN A 688 -1.03 13.48 32.08
CA GLN A 688 -1.45 13.21 30.72
C GLN A 688 -2.44 12.03 30.60
N LEU A 689 -2.77 11.39 31.75
CA LEU A 689 -3.62 10.21 31.77
C LEU A 689 -5.05 10.55 31.35
N THR A 690 -5.53 9.94 30.28
CA THR A 690 -6.87 10.10 29.71
C THR A 690 -7.80 8.95 30.06
N ALA A 691 -7.25 7.76 30.30
CA ALA A 691 -8.01 6.56 30.63
C ALA A 691 -7.28 5.73 31.72
N LEU A 692 -8.04 5.29 32.73
CA LEU A 692 -7.58 4.43 33.80
C LEU A 692 -8.64 3.36 34.11
N GLY A 693 -8.38 2.13 33.75
CA GLY A 693 -9.23 0.95 33.99
C GLY A 693 -8.65 0.08 35.11
N LEU A 694 -9.35 -0.07 36.22
CA LEU A 694 -8.93 -0.82 37.41
C LEU A 694 -9.96 -1.86 37.85
N GLU A 695 -11.13 -1.91 37.24
CA GLU A 695 -12.24 -2.79 37.62
C GLU A 695 -11.88 -4.29 37.43
N ASP A 696 -12.70 -5.14 38.07
CA ASP A 696 -12.51 -6.60 38.10
C ASP A 696 -11.12 -6.99 38.64
N ASN A 697 -10.80 -6.48 39.84
CA ASN A 697 -9.58 -6.76 40.59
C ASN A 697 -9.92 -6.92 42.10
N GLU A 698 -8.92 -7.10 42.96
CA GLU A 698 -9.08 -7.25 44.43
C GLU A 698 -8.67 -5.96 45.21
N PHE A 699 -8.75 -4.78 44.54
CA PHE A 699 -8.43 -3.51 45.18
C PHE A 699 -9.40 -3.18 46.31
N VAL A 700 -8.89 -2.44 47.33
CA VAL A 700 -9.67 -2.00 48.51
C VAL A 700 -9.42 -0.52 48.82
N GLY A 701 -10.36 0.10 49.54
CA GLY A 701 -10.21 1.48 50.05
C GLY A 701 -10.73 2.54 49.10
N ASP A 702 -10.19 3.75 49.16
CA ASP A 702 -10.71 4.92 48.45
C ASP A 702 -9.83 5.33 47.26
N VAL A 703 -10.44 5.74 46.17
CA VAL A 703 -9.74 6.49 45.14
C VAL A 703 -9.34 7.84 45.68
N SER A 704 -8.03 8.16 45.68
CA SER A 704 -7.54 9.38 46.29
C SER A 704 -8.09 10.63 45.61
N GLN A 705 -8.32 11.72 46.37
CA GLN A 705 -8.79 12.99 45.83
C GLN A 705 -7.88 13.55 44.76
N GLY A 706 -6.57 13.29 44.82
CA GLY A 706 -5.61 13.74 43.81
C GLY A 706 -5.82 13.05 42.45
N ILE A 707 -6.30 11.80 42.42
CA ILE A 707 -6.71 11.11 41.16
C ILE A 707 -8.04 11.72 40.69
N CYS A 708 -9.00 11.97 41.62
CA CYS A 708 -10.26 12.64 41.28
C CYS A 708 -10.04 14.07 40.72
N GLU A 709 -8.99 14.76 41.10
CA GLU A 709 -8.65 16.07 40.52
C GLU A 709 -8.26 15.97 39.03
N LEU A 710 -7.79 14.82 38.56
CA LEU A 710 -7.51 14.59 37.13
C LEU A 710 -8.78 14.48 36.28
N THR A 711 -9.95 14.16 36.90
CA THR A 711 -11.25 14.05 36.20
C THR A 711 -12.01 15.37 36.15
N ASN A 712 -11.57 16.40 36.89
CA ASN A 712 -12.25 17.70 36.99
C ASN A 712 -12.25 18.44 35.62
N LYS A 713 -13.11 19.52 35.54
CA LYS A 713 -13.36 20.30 34.30
C LYS A 713 -12.13 20.78 33.53
N ASN A 714 -10.97 20.79 34.13
CA ASN A 714 -9.67 21.11 33.51
C ASN A 714 -8.73 19.90 33.51
N GLY A 715 -9.18 18.74 33.96
CA GLY A 715 -8.42 17.49 33.93
C GLY A 715 -8.55 16.76 32.60
N VAL A 716 -7.60 15.91 32.32
CA VAL A 716 -7.52 15.15 31.08
C VAL A 716 -8.10 13.73 31.20
N LEU A 717 -8.26 13.23 32.45
CA LEU A 717 -8.78 11.88 32.71
C LEU A 717 -10.28 11.85 32.47
N THR A 718 -10.69 11.28 31.37
CA THR A 718 -12.08 11.18 30.91
C THR A 718 -12.71 9.83 31.28
N GLU A 719 -11.88 8.80 31.41
CA GLU A 719 -12.30 7.43 31.69
C GLU A 719 -11.61 6.92 32.95
N LEU A 720 -12.38 6.71 34.02
CA LEU A 720 -11.94 6.13 35.28
C LEU A 720 -12.94 5.05 35.70
N TRP A 721 -12.52 3.81 35.67
CA TRP A 721 -13.34 2.63 35.95
C TRP A 721 -12.77 1.87 37.15
N THR A 722 -13.61 1.51 38.10
CA THR A 722 -13.25 0.72 39.29
C THR A 722 -14.46 -0.07 39.84
N ASP A 723 -14.23 -0.99 40.74
CA ASP A 723 -15.25 -1.79 41.45
C ASP A 723 -15.97 -0.98 42.54
N CYS A 724 -16.47 0.22 42.20
CA CYS A 724 -17.19 1.12 43.13
C CYS A 724 -18.72 0.95 43.09
N GLY A 725 -19.24 -0.05 42.38
CA GLY A 725 -20.67 -0.37 42.29
C GLY A 725 -21.13 -1.41 43.30
N GLY A 726 -22.47 -1.62 43.41
CA GLY A 726 -23.06 -2.65 44.26
C GLY A 726 -23.41 -2.15 45.67
N ALA A 727 -23.84 -3.10 46.51
CA ALA A 727 -24.31 -2.78 47.88
C ALA A 727 -23.16 -2.62 48.89
N GLU A 728 -22.05 -3.31 48.66
CA GLU A 728 -20.82 -3.25 49.48
C GLU A 728 -19.62 -3.19 48.51
N PRO A 729 -19.31 -2.01 47.95
CA PRO A 729 -18.22 -1.89 47.01
C PRO A 729 -16.86 -2.06 47.71
N SER A 730 -15.92 -2.74 47.08
CA SER A 730 -14.55 -2.90 47.58
C SER A 730 -13.75 -1.60 47.49
N VAL A 731 -14.09 -0.75 46.52
CA VAL A 731 -13.47 0.56 46.29
C VAL A 731 -14.51 1.66 46.43
N SER A 732 -14.17 2.73 47.14
CA SER A 732 -14.98 3.95 47.23
C SER A 732 -14.47 4.98 46.21
N CYS A 733 -15.33 5.44 45.30
CA CYS A 733 -14.97 6.41 44.26
C CYS A 733 -16.09 7.42 44.00
N GLU A 734 -15.83 8.69 44.32
CA GLU A 734 -16.78 9.79 44.09
C GLU A 734 -16.68 10.38 42.68
N CYS A 735 -15.60 10.08 41.95
CA CYS A 735 -15.25 10.72 40.68
C CYS A 735 -15.13 9.75 39.47
N CYS A 736 -15.45 8.50 39.68
CA CYS A 736 -15.36 7.50 38.61
C CYS A 736 -16.40 7.75 37.53
N SER A 737 -15.99 7.64 36.31
CA SER A 737 -16.88 7.72 35.13
C SER A 737 -17.80 6.51 35.05
N THR A 738 -17.31 5.36 35.52
CA THR A 738 -18.06 4.11 35.58
C THR A 738 -17.74 3.36 36.88
N CYS A 739 -18.76 2.97 37.61
CA CYS A 739 -18.66 2.11 38.80
C CYS A 739 -19.17 0.71 38.42
N CYS A 740 -18.29 -0.27 38.44
CA CYS A 740 -18.62 -1.65 38.13
C CYS A 740 -19.10 -2.41 39.37
N PRO A 741 -20.22 -3.17 39.31
CA PRO A 741 -20.73 -3.94 40.45
C PRO A 741 -20.06 -5.32 40.60
N GLY A 742 -18.83 -5.51 40.20
CA GLY A 742 -18.09 -6.76 40.17
C GLY A 742 -17.76 -7.22 38.73
N PRO A 743 -17.42 -8.50 38.47
CA PRO A 743 -16.78 -8.98 37.23
C PRO A 743 -17.62 -8.88 35.93
N ASN A 744 -18.64 -8.05 35.90
CA ASN A 744 -19.50 -7.84 34.74
C ASN A 744 -19.85 -6.34 34.60
N CYS A 745 -18.86 -5.50 34.36
CA CYS A 745 -19.06 -4.12 33.94
C CYS A 745 -19.34 -4.00 32.43
#